data_4ed08cca0c155c6a1963246d4b4b33e4
#
_entry.id   4ed08cca0c155c6a1963246d4b4b33e4
#
_cell.length_a   1.000
_cell.length_b   1.000
_cell.length_c   1.000
_cell.angle_alpha   90.00
_cell.angle_beta   90.00
_cell.angle_gamma   90.00
#
_symmetry.space_group_name_H-M   'P 1'
#
loop_
_entity.id
_entity.type
_entity.pdbx_description
1 polymer ?
#
loop_
_entity_poly.entity_id
_entity_poly.type
_entity_poly.pdbx_seq_one_letter_code
_entity_poly.pdbx_strand_id
1 'polypeptide(L)'
;MNKIDNNTILDKYKEISKLNIEEIYTKYNTSSSGLSNSEVNKRIKEYGKNIVIKEKNRSILYFIINAFKDEFILILLFLAIINFCLGDKLGSLVIILIAIVSALIRVCEDYSVYKFNKKLKSKIVSTCSVIRNNKEVTIKTEEVCVGDILVLNAGSIVAADSIIIDSKDLFVNESVFTGESIPVEKKITNNKNIDSIFDIENIIYMGSSIISGKALAVATNIGINTYLGYMGKDLTKQKELTNFDKGMKNITNMLIKYMIFICLVVLVIDGIIKNNFNEAILFALSVAVGITPSMLPMIVNVNLTKGSKNLAKKKVLVKRIEAIQNLGAMDILCTDKTGTLTENKIVLQKYIDVLGNENLNVLEYAYLNSYYSTGMKNIVDRAILIYGSKHNLDNILPKYNKIDEIPFDYNRKIMSILVKNNNEYRMITKGAMEEILKRCSKVQINGKNKELTKELTNKVISKAKEMAEEGMQVIALASKKESNKVLVLNEKEENDMTFIGFVAFLDSPKKDVKNVIEKLNKYNVKVKILTGDNPYSTKSVCLLAGINSEKIYLGSDIDKLSDKSLSKVVEKVDVFARLNPIQKERIVRILRENNHVVGYMGDGINDAPSLKESDIGLSVNGATDIAKESSDMILLEKSLKVICDGVIEGRKVYGNIIKYMKMALSADFGDVFSIMIASIFLPFLPLLPIQMLFQDFIYDFSQIGIPYDNVDDEFIKSPKKWNTNGISKYMIVMGITSSIIDVIAFIIFWYVLGYNSIEKASYFQTAWFITSLITELMIIYNVRTSKHIYEKSNISPVLAGLTIFSGILTIITPLVMHKITNFHFEILPFNFYIYLILLLVLYFTIVSIVKRIYIKKNHEWL
;
A
#
# COMPACT_ATOMS: atom_id res chain seq x y z
N MET A 1 28.15 -20.10 12.42
CA MET A 1 27.01 -20.40 13.30
C MET A 1 26.34 -21.64 12.78
N ASN A 2 26.33 -22.72 13.57
CA ASN A 2 25.88 -24.05 13.18
C ASN A 2 24.40 -24.00 12.75
N LYS A 3 24.07 -24.71 11.66
CA LYS A 3 22.69 -25.10 11.32
C LYS A 3 22.18 -25.88 12.54
N ILE A 4 21.24 -25.30 13.30
CA ILE A 4 20.53 -26.03 14.35
C ILE A 4 19.65 -27.02 13.61
N ASP A 5 19.83 -28.29 13.93
CA ASP A 5 19.13 -29.40 13.30
C ASP A 5 17.62 -29.29 13.62
N ASN A 6 16.76 -29.45 12.61
CA ASN A 6 15.30 -29.38 12.79
C ASN A 6 14.81 -30.31 13.91
N ASN A 7 15.50 -31.43 14.16
CA ASN A 7 15.20 -32.37 15.24
C ASN A 7 15.41 -31.75 16.63
N THR A 8 16.44 -30.93 16.81
CA THR A 8 16.74 -30.25 18.09
C THR A 8 15.64 -29.21 18.43
N ILE A 9 15.08 -28.53 17.41
CA ILE A 9 13.98 -27.59 17.60
C ILE A 9 12.69 -28.31 17.96
N LEU A 10 12.38 -29.40 17.25
CA LEU A 10 11.20 -30.20 17.51
C LEU A 10 11.23 -30.79 18.94
N ASP A 11 12.37 -31.31 19.37
CA ASP A 11 12.52 -31.89 20.72
C ASP A 11 12.28 -30.85 21.83
N LYS A 12 12.76 -29.63 21.62
CA LYS A 12 12.52 -28.51 22.55
C LYS A 12 11.02 -28.20 22.71
N TYR A 13 10.26 -28.14 21.60
CA TYR A 13 8.83 -27.87 21.67
C TYR A 13 8.04 -29.09 22.18
N LYS A 14 8.50 -30.33 21.90
CA LYS A 14 7.96 -31.54 22.49
C LYS A 14 8.08 -31.55 24.01
N GLU A 15 9.21 -31.08 24.54
CA GLU A 15 9.38 -31.00 26.02
C GLU A 15 8.43 -29.94 26.61
N ILE A 16 8.27 -28.80 25.96
CA ILE A 16 7.37 -27.75 26.43
C ILE A 16 5.92 -28.22 26.37
N SER A 17 5.52 -28.94 25.32
CA SER A 17 4.15 -29.43 25.13
C SER A 17 3.67 -30.45 26.18
N LYS A 18 4.57 -31.09 26.87
CA LYS A 18 4.27 -32.09 27.93
C LYS A 18 4.00 -31.49 29.30
N LEU A 19 4.30 -30.21 29.50
CA LEU A 19 4.15 -29.53 30.77
C LEU A 19 2.67 -29.32 31.12
N ASN A 20 2.31 -29.60 32.36
CA ASN A 20 1.02 -29.21 32.91
C ASN A 20 1.00 -27.70 33.30
N ILE A 21 -0.18 -27.17 33.61
CA ILE A 21 -0.35 -25.73 33.88
C ILE A 21 0.49 -25.25 35.09
N GLU A 22 0.61 -26.07 36.13
CA GLU A 22 1.41 -25.72 37.33
C GLU A 22 2.91 -25.72 37.00
N GLU A 23 3.36 -26.71 36.23
CA GLU A 23 4.74 -26.80 35.75
C GLU A 23 5.09 -25.64 34.82
N ILE A 24 4.13 -25.19 33.97
CA ILE A 24 4.29 -24.03 33.10
C ILE A 24 4.52 -22.78 33.98
N TYR A 25 3.65 -22.56 34.97
CA TYR A 25 3.79 -21.40 35.85
C TYR A 25 5.11 -21.43 36.62
N THR A 26 5.54 -22.57 37.10
CA THR A 26 6.82 -22.75 37.82
C THR A 26 8.01 -22.54 36.89
N LYS A 27 8.04 -23.19 35.72
CA LYS A 27 9.16 -23.11 34.76
C LYS A 27 9.38 -21.69 34.23
N TYR A 28 8.30 -20.98 33.95
CA TYR A 28 8.37 -19.59 33.39
C TYR A 28 8.22 -18.50 34.48
N ASN A 29 8.19 -18.90 35.76
CA ASN A 29 8.15 -18.02 36.93
C ASN A 29 7.03 -16.97 36.79
N THR A 30 5.80 -17.44 36.46
CA THR A 30 4.61 -16.61 36.23
C THR A 30 3.43 -17.17 37.04
N SER A 31 2.29 -16.51 36.99
CA SER A 31 1.06 -16.96 37.70
C SER A 31 -0.17 -16.51 36.90
N SER A 32 -1.36 -16.97 37.27
CA SER A 32 -2.63 -16.55 36.62
C SER A 32 -2.86 -15.05 36.66
N SER A 33 -2.24 -14.31 37.58
CA SER A 33 -2.28 -12.84 37.62
C SER A 33 -1.31 -12.15 36.66
N GLY A 34 -0.46 -12.91 35.97
CA GLY A 34 0.56 -12.41 35.06
C GLY A 34 1.77 -11.80 35.76
N LEU A 35 2.69 -11.24 34.98
CA LEU A 35 3.93 -10.65 35.50
C LEU A 35 3.71 -9.29 36.15
N SER A 36 4.52 -8.97 37.16
CA SER A 36 4.59 -7.62 37.70
C SER A 36 5.47 -6.71 36.85
N ASN A 37 5.26 -5.40 36.90
CA ASN A 37 6.05 -4.42 36.12
C ASN A 37 7.55 -4.46 36.46
N SER A 38 7.91 -4.78 37.71
CA SER A 38 9.31 -4.94 38.13
C SER A 38 9.95 -6.15 37.47
N GLU A 39 9.24 -7.27 37.41
CA GLU A 39 9.71 -8.50 36.79
C GLU A 39 9.83 -8.35 35.25
N VAL A 40 8.88 -7.66 34.60
CA VAL A 40 8.94 -7.32 33.17
C VAL A 40 10.23 -6.55 32.84
N ASN A 41 10.55 -5.50 33.64
CA ASN A 41 11.76 -4.71 33.40
C ASN A 41 13.04 -5.54 33.58
N LYS A 42 13.07 -6.48 34.48
CA LYS A 42 14.19 -7.41 34.68
C LYS A 42 14.33 -8.34 33.45
N ARG A 43 13.23 -8.94 32.98
CA ARG A 43 13.21 -9.86 31.84
C ARG A 43 13.57 -9.19 30.53
N ILE A 44 13.14 -7.96 30.31
CA ILE A 44 13.56 -7.19 29.11
C ILE A 44 15.08 -6.96 29.11
N LYS A 45 15.71 -6.79 30.29
CA LYS A 45 17.17 -6.67 30.39
C LYS A 45 17.87 -8.01 30.16
N GLU A 46 17.29 -9.11 30.62
CA GLU A 46 17.86 -10.46 30.57
C GLU A 46 17.68 -11.11 29.19
N TYR A 47 16.45 -11.15 28.67
CA TYR A 47 16.10 -11.84 27.42
C TYR A 47 16.09 -10.90 26.21
N GLY A 48 16.12 -9.59 26.42
CA GLY A 48 16.00 -8.58 25.38
C GLY A 48 14.54 -8.33 24.99
N LYS A 49 14.36 -7.50 23.95
CA LYS A 49 13.05 -7.21 23.38
C LYS A 49 12.60 -8.30 22.41
N ASN A 50 11.29 -8.49 22.29
CA ASN A 50 10.68 -9.44 21.36
C ASN A 50 10.77 -8.91 19.90
N ILE A 51 11.95 -9.01 19.31
CA ILE A 51 12.26 -8.55 17.96
C ILE A 51 12.96 -9.67 17.19
N VAL A 52 12.33 -10.13 16.10
CA VAL A 52 12.86 -11.20 15.23
C VAL A 52 14.00 -10.67 14.34
N ILE A 53 13.81 -9.51 13.75
CA ILE A 53 14.79 -8.88 12.85
C ILE A 53 15.22 -7.56 13.47
N LYS A 54 16.44 -7.52 14.00
CA LYS A 54 17.05 -6.23 14.42
C LYS A 54 17.34 -5.40 13.18
N GLU A 55 16.55 -4.36 12.94
CA GLU A 55 16.95 -3.35 11.96
C GLU A 55 18.30 -2.75 12.43
N LYS A 56 19.32 -2.93 11.61
CA LYS A 56 20.62 -2.29 11.87
C LYS A 56 20.42 -0.78 11.79
N ASN A 57 20.63 -0.08 12.89
CA ASN A 57 20.73 1.37 12.86
C ASN A 57 21.89 1.74 11.93
N ARG A 58 21.55 2.33 10.77
CA ARG A 58 22.54 2.79 9.81
C ARG A 58 23.10 4.12 10.30
N SER A 59 24.41 4.16 10.54
CA SER A 59 25.12 5.40 10.88
C SER A 59 25.28 6.28 9.64
N ILE A 60 25.57 7.55 9.80
CA ILE A 60 25.89 8.45 8.69
C ILE A 60 27.09 7.94 7.89
N LEU A 61 28.06 7.31 8.57
CA LEU A 61 29.22 6.68 7.93
C LEU A 61 28.83 5.58 6.93
N TYR A 62 27.78 4.81 7.21
CA TYR A 62 27.25 3.83 6.26
C TYR A 62 26.80 4.49 4.95
N PHE A 63 26.12 5.64 5.04
CA PHE A 63 25.66 6.36 3.85
C PHE A 63 26.83 6.97 3.07
N ILE A 64 27.83 7.49 3.77
CA ILE A 64 29.07 7.99 3.14
C ILE A 64 29.75 6.86 2.35
N ILE A 65 30.03 5.73 2.99
CA ILE A 65 30.69 4.59 2.32
C ILE A 65 29.83 4.10 1.14
N ASN A 66 28.51 4.09 1.29
CA ASN A 66 27.61 3.60 0.24
C ASN A 66 27.51 4.58 -0.94
N ALA A 67 27.60 5.89 -0.69
CA ALA A 67 27.64 6.89 -1.75
C ALA A 67 28.89 6.71 -2.63
N PHE A 68 30.07 6.45 -2.04
CA PHE A 68 31.30 6.19 -2.79
C PHE A 68 31.34 4.81 -3.50
N LYS A 69 30.36 3.94 -3.30
CA LYS A 69 30.17 2.70 -4.08
C LYS A 69 29.25 2.90 -5.28
N ASP A 70 28.75 4.09 -5.47
CA ASP A 70 27.94 4.42 -6.62
C ASP A 70 28.74 4.35 -7.91
N GLU A 71 28.16 3.76 -8.95
CA GLU A 71 28.83 3.53 -10.23
C GLU A 71 29.29 4.86 -10.86
N PHE A 72 28.46 5.91 -10.79
CA PHE A 72 28.79 7.22 -11.31
C PHE A 72 29.97 7.85 -10.58
N ILE A 73 29.98 7.82 -9.26
CA ILE A 73 31.08 8.37 -8.46
C ILE A 73 32.37 7.57 -8.67
N LEU A 74 32.26 6.23 -8.81
CA LEU A 74 33.42 5.40 -9.13
C LEU A 74 34.01 5.72 -10.50
N ILE A 75 33.17 5.99 -11.51
CA ILE A 75 33.65 6.40 -12.85
C ILE A 75 34.34 7.77 -12.78
N LEU A 76 33.76 8.74 -12.05
CA LEU A 76 34.41 10.04 -11.83
C LEU A 76 35.77 9.89 -11.17
N LEU A 77 35.88 9.07 -10.13
CA LEU A 77 37.16 8.82 -9.47
C LEU A 77 38.19 8.13 -10.39
N PHE A 78 37.70 7.20 -11.22
CA PHE A 78 38.53 6.54 -12.22
C PHE A 78 39.03 7.53 -13.28
N LEU A 79 38.16 8.41 -13.80
CA LEU A 79 38.56 9.49 -14.70
C LEU A 79 39.55 10.47 -14.05
N ALA A 80 39.38 10.81 -12.79
CA ALA A 80 40.30 11.64 -12.06
C ALA A 80 41.73 11.02 -11.98
N ILE A 81 41.78 9.70 -11.75
CA ILE A 81 43.04 8.96 -11.74
C ILE A 81 43.70 8.98 -13.12
N ILE A 82 42.93 8.75 -14.18
CA ILE A 82 43.47 8.78 -15.55
C ILE A 82 43.98 10.18 -15.88
N ASN A 83 43.20 11.25 -15.61
CA ASN A 83 43.65 12.62 -15.86
C ASN A 83 44.92 12.97 -15.06
N PHE A 84 45.01 12.49 -13.82
CA PHE A 84 46.23 12.67 -13.02
C PHE A 84 47.44 11.97 -13.66
N CYS A 85 47.27 10.75 -14.15
CA CYS A 85 48.33 9.99 -14.82
C CYS A 85 48.78 10.63 -16.15
N LEU A 86 47.85 11.30 -16.85
CA LEU A 86 48.14 12.03 -18.10
C LEU A 86 48.77 13.42 -17.85
N GLY A 87 48.93 13.81 -16.57
CA GLY A 87 49.61 15.07 -16.18
C GLY A 87 48.67 16.24 -15.90
N ASP A 88 47.35 16.11 -16.10
CA ASP A 88 46.35 17.13 -15.77
C ASP A 88 45.96 17.06 -14.29
N LYS A 89 46.83 17.64 -13.43
CA LYS A 89 46.57 17.67 -11.97
C LYS A 89 45.39 18.54 -11.57
N LEU A 90 45.15 19.66 -12.25
CA LEU A 90 44.06 20.57 -11.93
C LEU A 90 42.71 19.99 -12.37
N GLY A 91 42.63 19.43 -13.56
CA GLY A 91 41.41 18.73 -14.03
C GLY A 91 41.08 17.55 -13.12
N SER A 92 42.08 16.77 -12.71
CA SER A 92 41.87 15.70 -11.74
C SER A 92 41.31 16.21 -10.40
N LEU A 93 41.81 17.31 -9.88
CA LEU A 93 41.33 17.91 -8.63
C LEU A 93 39.87 18.34 -8.74
N VAL A 94 39.47 18.94 -9.85
CA VAL A 94 38.11 19.38 -10.09
C VAL A 94 37.13 18.19 -10.21
N ILE A 95 37.53 17.15 -10.93
CA ILE A 95 36.72 15.94 -11.02
C ILE A 95 36.52 15.31 -9.62
N ILE A 96 37.58 15.27 -8.79
CA ILE A 96 37.47 14.83 -7.40
C ILE A 96 36.49 15.71 -6.61
N LEU A 97 36.57 17.02 -6.79
CA LEU A 97 35.65 17.95 -6.11
C LEU A 97 34.17 17.70 -6.52
N ILE A 98 33.91 17.52 -7.81
CA ILE A 98 32.60 17.17 -8.34
C ILE A 98 32.12 15.85 -7.73
N ALA A 99 32.98 14.83 -7.70
CA ALA A 99 32.65 13.53 -7.10
C ALA A 99 32.33 13.66 -5.60
N ILE A 100 33.07 14.48 -4.86
CA ILE A 100 32.78 14.72 -3.43
C ILE A 100 31.45 15.45 -3.24
N VAL A 101 31.17 16.50 -4.03
CA VAL A 101 29.92 17.26 -3.93
C VAL A 101 28.73 16.36 -4.28
N SER A 102 28.82 15.58 -5.34
CA SER A 102 27.79 14.61 -5.73
C SER A 102 27.56 13.56 -4.62
N ALA A 103 28.64 13.03 -4.03
CA ALA A 103 28.54 12.12 -2.90
C ALA A 103 27.87 12.76 -1.68
N LEU A 104 28.19 14.01 -1.36
CA LEU A 104 27.58 14.74 -0.24
C LEU A 104 26.08 14.95 -0.45
N ILE A 105 25.66 15.37 -1.66
CA ILE A 105 24.24 15.54 -2.00
C ILE A 105 23.51 14.21 -1.76
N ARG A 106 24.04 13.12 -2.29
CA ARG A 106 23.46 11.77 -2.15
C ARG A 106 23.38 11.32 -0.68
N VAL A 107 24.43 11.52 0.10
CA VAL A 107 24.42 11.20 1.54
C VAL A 107 23.34 11.97 2.28
N CYS A 108 23.23 13.27 2.03
CA CYS A 108 22.20 14.11 2.67
C CYS A 108 20.80 13.60 2.38
N GLU A 109 20.54 13.20 1.15
CA GLU A 109 19.24 12.72 0.73
C GLU A 109 18.92 11.33 1.25
N ASP A 110 19.81 10.35 1.03
CA ASP A 110 19.62 8.98 1.52
C ASP A 110 19.44 8.94 3.04
N TYR A 111 20.20 9.77 3.76
CA TYR A 111 20.06 9.90 5.21
C TYR A 111 18.72 10.55 5.61
N SER A 112 18.27 11.56 4.87
CA SER A 112 16.98 12.23 5.10
C SER A 112 15.81 11.25 4.87
N VAL A 113 15.87 10.49 3.77
CA VAL A 113 14.89 9.44 3.44
C VAL A 113 14.87 8.35 4.52
N TYR A 114 16.04 7.86 4.93
CA TYR A 114 16.18 6.87 6.01
C TYR A 114 15.56 7.36 7.32
N LYS A 115 15.91 8.58 7.74
CA LYS A 115 15.37 9.19 8.97
C LYS A 115 13.85 9.34 8.93
N PHE A 116 13.32 9.74 7.77
CA PHE A 116 11.89 9.86 7.56
C PHE A 116 11.19 8.49 7.62
N ASN A 117 11.73 7.47 6.91
CA ASN A 117 11.18 6.11 6.91
C ASN A 117 11.20 5.49 8.31
N LYS A 118 12.28 5.70 9.07
CA LYS A 118 12.36 5.27 10.46
C LYS A 118 11.28 5.92 11.33
N LYS A 119 11.01 7.21 11.14
CA LYS A 119 9.94 7.94 11.83
C LYS A 119 8.54 7.45 11.43
N LEU A 120 8.34 7.07 10.17
CA LEU A 120 7.07 6.47 9.71
C LEU A 120 6.86 5.10 10.34
N LYS A 121 7.85 4.22 10.27
CA LYS A 121 7.79 2.87 10.85
C LYS A 121 7.51 2.90 12.36
N SER A 122 8.09 3.85 13.10
CA SER A 122 7.83 3.98 14.54
C SER A 122 6.38 4.37 14.89
N LYS A 123 5.57 4.83 13.92
CA LYS A 123 4.14 5.09 14.11
C LYS A 123 3.27 3.85 13.87
N ILE A 124 3.81 2.83 13.20
CA ILE A 124 3.14 1.55 12.96
C ILE A 124 3.60 0.61 14.07
N VAL A 125 2.87 0.63 15.16
CA VAL A 125 3.18 -0.22 16.30
C VAL A 125 2.19 -1.38 16.31
N SER A 126 2.69 -2.61 16.19
CA SER A 126 1.91 -3.80 16.47
C SER A 126 1.71 -3.89 17.99
N THR A 127 0.48 -4.12 18.41
CA THR A 127 0.12 -4.26 19.82
C THR A 127 -0.49 -5.63 20.07
N CYS A 128 -0.39 -6.11 21.31
CA CYS A 128 -1.06 -7.32 21.78
C CYS A 128 -1.61 -7.12 23.18
N SER A 129 -2.61 -7.89 23.57
CA SER A 129 -3.17 -7.89 24.93
C SER A 129 -2.46 -8.93 25.77
N VAL A 130 -2.09 -8.55 26.97
CA VAL A 130 -1.47 -9.42 27.98
C VAL A 130 -2.12 -9.22 29.34
N ILE A 131 -2.04 -10.24 30.20
CA ILE A 131 -2.41 -10.10 31.62
C ILE A 131 -1.14 -9.76 32.40
N ARG A 132 -1.12 -8.59 33.06
CA ARG A 132 -0.07 -8.15 33.98
C ARG A 132 -0.72 -7.53 35.24
N ASN A 133 -0.21 -7.86 36.40
CA ASN A 133 -0.78 -7.38 37.69
C ASN A 133 -2.29 -7.63 37.79
N ASN A 134 -2.76 -8.81 37.40
CA ASN A 134 -4.18 -9.22 37.39
C ASN A 134 -5.12 -8.32 36.55
N LYS A 135 -4.55 -7.63 35.53
CA LYS A 135 -5.33 -6.78 34.60
C LYS A 135 -4.93 -7.05 33.17
N GLU A 136 -5.90 -7.07 32.28
CA GLU A 136 -5.63 -7.08 30.85
C GLU A 136 -5.12 -5.69 30.41
N VAL A 137 -3.94 -5.67 29.79
CA VAL A 137 -3.27 -4.45 29.32
C VAL A 137 -2.82 -4.65 27.88
N THR A 138 -3.08 -3.69 27.05
CA THR A 138 -2.54 -3.66 25.67
C THR A 138 -1.14 -3.06 25.68
N ILE A 139 -0.17 -3.84 25.20
CA ILE A 139 1.25 -3.45 25.11
C ILE A 139 1.74 -3.53 23.68
N LYS A 140 2.91 -2.98 23.40
CA LYS A 140 3.59 -3.19 22.12
C LYS A 140 4.10 -4.63 22.04
N THR A 141 3.95 -5.25 20.87
CA THR A 141 4.43 -6.61 20.63
C THR A 141 5.92 -6.77 20.97
N GLU A 142 6.73 -5.72 20.74
CA GLU A 142 8.16 -5.73 21.10
C GLU A 142 8.45 -5.76 22.61
N GLU A 143 7.45 -5.50 23.46
CA GLU A 143 7.55 -5.45 24.92
C GLU A 143 7.07 -6.74 25.60
N VAL A 144 6.68 -7.75 24.81
CA VAL A 144 6.33 -9.09 25.30
C VAL A 144 7.57 -9.77 25.84
N CYS A 145 7.44 -10.36 27.03
CA CYS A 145 8.50 -11.08 27.71
C CYS A 145 8.16 -12.56 27.84
N VAL A 146 9.18 -13.40 28.01
CA VAL A 146 8.98 -14.81 28.39
C VAL A 146 8.21 -14.86 29.71
N GLY A 147 7.13 -15.66 29.77
CA GLY A 147 6.24 -15.76 30.92
C GLY A 147 5.07 -14.76 30.95
N ASP A 148 4.94 -13.85 29.99
CA ASP A 148 3.71 -13.07 29.83
C ASP A 148 2.53 -13.97 29.45
N ILE A 149 1.34 -13.65 29.97
CA ILE A 149 0.11 -14.32 29.57
C ILE A 149 -0.54 -13.50 28.45
N LEU A 150 -0.50 -14.06 27.24
CA LEU A 150 -1.15 -13.48 26.06
C LEU A 150 -2.66 -13.72 26.11
N VAL A 151 -3.45 -12.67 25.84
CA VAL A 151 -4.89 -12.75 25.64
C VAL A 151 -5.15 -12.75 24.14
N LEU A 152 -5.62 -13.87 23.62
CA LEU A 152 -5.80 -14.11 22.19
C LEU A 152 -7.28 -14.19 21.85
N ASN A 153 -7.71 -13.35 20.92
CA ASN A 153 -9.06 -13.31 20.39
C ASN A 153 -9.04 -13.45 18.87
N ALA A 154 -10.17 -13.81 18.28
CA ALA A 154 -10.30 -13.84 16.82
C ALA A 154 -9.80 -12.51 16.21
N GLY A 155 -8.90 -12.60 15.22
CA GLY A 155 -8.25 -11.46 14.57
C GLY A 155 -6.91 -11.04 15.18
N SER A 156 -6.48 -11.61 16.30
CA SER A 156 -5.16 -11.36 16.87
C SER A 156 -4.06 -12.10 16.10
N ILE A 157 -2.89 -11.49 16.02
CA ILE A 157 -1.64 -12.17 15.63
C ILE A 157 -0.93 -12.61 16.89
N VAL A 158 -0.44 -13.85 16.90
CA VAL A 158 0.32 -14.41 18.02
C VAL A 158 1.65 -13.66 18.13
N ALA A 159 1.85 -13.00 19.26
CA ALA A 159 2.99 -12.11 19.49
C ALA A 159 4.31 -12.84 19.85
N ALA A 160 4.22 -14.06 20.36
CA ALA A 160 5.37 -14.88 20.80
C ALA A 160 4.99 -16.37 20.73
N ASP A 161 5.96 -17.26 20.63
CA ASP A 161 5.65 -18.69 20.74
C ASP A 161 5.14 -18.96 22.15
N SER A 162 3.98 -19.59 22.25
CA SER A 162 3.26 -19.67 23.52
C SER A 162 2.59 -21.00 23.71
N ILE A 163 2.51 -21.45 24.97
CA ILE A 163 1.77 -22.63 25.34
C ILE A 163 0.39 -22.23 25.88
N ILE A 164 -0.64 -22.92 25.43
CA ILE A 164 -2.03 -22.63 25.77
C ILE A 164 -2.32 -23.10 27.19
N ILE A 165 -2.90 -22.24 28.04
CA ILE A 165 -3.33 -22.57 29.41
C ILE A 165 -4.85 -22.55 29.55
N ASP A 166 -5.56 -21.83 28.69
CA ASP A 166 -7.02 -21.85 28.57
C ASP A 166 -7.42 -21.60 27.12
N SER A 167 -8.42 -22.32 26.61
CA SER A 167 -8.91 -22.11 25.24
C SER A 167 -10.36 -22.51 25.08
N LYS A 168 -11.08 -21.80 24.22
CA LYS A 168 -12.43 -22.13 23.78
C LYS A 168 -12.56 -21.95 22.28
N ASP A 169 -12.83 -23.04 21.56
CA ASP A 169 -13.05 -23.09 20.11
C ASP A 169 -11.95 -22.38 19.32
N LEU A 170 -10.68 -22.63 19.69
CA LEU A 170 -9.52 -21.95 19.14
C LEU A 170 -9.08 -22.56 17.81
N PHE A 171 -9.25 -21.81 16.73
CA PHE A 171 -8.72 -22.13 15.40
C PHE A 171 -7.65 -21.13 14.99
N VAL A 172 -6.48 -21.65 14.63
CA VAL A 172 -5.28 -20.88 14.30
C VAL A 172 -4.87 -21.13 12.85
N ASN A 173 -4.59 -20.07 12.12
CA ASN A 173 -4.01 -20.16 10.78
C ASN A 173 -2.48 -20.14 10.88
N GLU A 174 -1.84 -21.21 10.48
CA GLU A 174 -0.40 -21.40 10.46
C GLU A 174 0.20 -21.33 9.04
N SER A 175 -0.53 -20.75 8.08
CA SER A 175 -0.12 -20.67 6.67
C SER A 175 1.20 -19.93 6.45
N VAL A 176 1.61 -19.08 7.37
CA VAL A 176 2.92 -18.40 7.34
C VAL A 176 4.08 -19.43 7.34
N PHE A 177 3.84 -20.61 7.92
CA PHE A 177 4.85 -21.66 8.06
C PHE A 177 4.60 -22.83 7.11
N THR A 178 3.35 -23.26 7.01
CA THR A 178 2.95 -24.47 6.27
C THR A 178 2.62 -24.18 4.81
N GLY A 179 2.26 -22.94 4.48
CA GLY A 179 1.70 -22.57 3.18
C GLY A 179 0.24 -22.97 3.00
N GLU A 180 -0.35 -23.72 3.94
CA GLU A 180 -1.74 -24.16 3.89
C GLU A 180 -2.66 -23.17 4.59
N SER A 181 -3.75 -22.77 3.92
CA SER A 181 -4.70 -21.78 4.44
C SER A 181 -5.77 -22.35 5.36
N ILE A 182 -5.81 -23.67 5.57
CA ILE A 182 -6.81 -24.32 6.41
C ILE A 182 -6.48 -24.09 7.88
N PRO A 183 -7.39 -23.49 8.67
CA PRO A 183 -7.15 -23.28 10.09
C PRO A 183 -7.06 -24.61 10.86
N VAL A 184 -6.13 -24.68 11.78
CA VAL A 184 -5.91 -25.85 12.66
C VAL A 184 -6.52 -25.57 14.02
N GLU A 185 -7.25 -26.55 14.55
CA GLU A 185 -7.77 -26.49 15.92
C GLU A 185 -6.62 -26.69 16.93
N LYS A 186 -6.50 -25.81 17.91
CA LYS A 186 -5.52 -25.86 19.00
C LYS A 186 -6.23 -26.03 20.33
N LYS A 187 -5.70 -26.90 21.19
CA LYS A 187 -6.30 -27.31 22.46
C LYS A 187 -5.29 -27.24 23.61
N ILE A 188 -5.76 -27.33 24.84
CA ILE A 188 -4.90 -27.34 26.05
C ILE A 188 -4.10 -28.64 26.13
N THR A 189 -4.71 -29.76 25.72
CA THR A 189 -4.08 -31.09 25.76
C THR A 189 -3.60 -31.52 24.39
N ASN A 190 -2.43 -32.11 24.34
CA ASN A 190 -1.85 -32.65 23.11
C ASN A 190 -2.08 -34.17 23.05
N ASN A 191 -2.98 -34.63 22.18
CA ASN A 191 -3.40 -36.02 22.05
C ASN A 191 -2.87 -36.70 20.78
N LYS A 192 -2.07 -36.03 19.96
CA LYS A 192 -1.53 -36.55 18.70
C LYS A 192 -0.12 -37.12 18.84
N ASN A 193 0.22 -38.08 17.99
CA ASN A 193 1.63 -38.43 17.74
C ASN A 193 2.29 -37.20 17.06
N ILE A 194 3.43 -36.77 17.60
CA ILE A 194 4.14 -35.57 17.15
C ILE A 194 5.25 -36.01 16.19
N ASP A 195 4.99 -35.93 14.91
CA ASP A 195 5.99 -36.12 13.85
C ASP A 195 6.52 -34.78 13.33
N SER A 196 5.71 -33.73 13.40
CA SER A 196 6.05 -32.36 13.02
C SER A 196 5.76 -31.38 14.16
N ILE A 197 6.43 -30.26 14.14
CA ILE A 197 6.20 -29.15 15.10
C ILE A 197 4.75 -28.63 15.05
N PHE A 198 4.09 -28.74 13.89
CA PHE A 198 2.71 -28.29 13.68
C PHE A 198 1.66 -29.29 14.17
N ASP A 199 2.08 -30.53 14.48
CA ASP A 199 1.20 -31.54 15.11
C ASP A 199 0.96 -31.25 16.59
N ILE A 200 1.73 -30.32 17.17
CA ILE A 200 1.58 -29.93 18.57
C ILE A 200 0.32 -29.07 18.72
N GLU A 201 -0.69 -29.63 19.45
CA GLU A 201 -2.00 -28.99 19.58
C GLU A 201 -2.05 -27.86 20.62
N ASN A 202 -1.17 -27.92 21.64
CA ASN A 202 -1.17 -26.95 22.75
C ASN A 202 -0.13 -25.83 22.64
N ILE A 203 0.58 -25.73 21.51
CA ILE A 203 1.52 -24.62 21.23
C ILE A 203 1.05 -23.84 20.01
N ILE A 204 1.17 -22.53 20.12
CA ILE A 204 0.92 -21.55 19.06
C ILE A 204 2.20 -20.75 18.78
N TYR A 205 2.45 -20.48 17.51
CA TYR A 205 3.71 -19.91 17.04
C TYR A 205 3.59 -18.44 16.71
N MET A 206 4.61 -17.65 17.00
CA MET A 206 4.69 -16.22 16.65
C MET A 206 4.45 -16.00 15.16
N GLY A 207 3.54 -15.08 14.83
CA GLY A 207 3.18 -14.77 13.45
C GLY A 207 1.97 -15.57 12.92
N SER A 208 1.51 -16.60 13.63
CA SER A 208 0.22 -17.24 13.34
C SER A 208 -0.94 -16.31 13.68
N SER A 209 -2.10 -16.55 13.08
CA SER A 209 -3.27 -15.71 13.27
C SER A 209 -4.45 -16.47 13.82
N ILE A 210 -5.14 -15.88 14.78
CA ILE A 210 -6.34 -16.48 15.40
C ILE A 210 -7.54 -16.21 14.48
N ILE A 211 -8.16 -17.25 13.95
CA ILE A 211 -9.32 -17.18 13.06
C ILE A 211 -10.62 -17.14 13.84
N SER A 212 -10.75 -18.02 14.83
CA SER A 212 -11.95 -18.08 15.71
C SER A 212 -11.56 -18.51 17.11
N GLY A 213 -12.50 -18.32 18.06
CA GLY A 213 -12.30 -18.68 19.45
C GLY A 213 -11.49 -17.67 20.25
N LYS A 214 -11.12 -18.05 21.46
CA LYS A 214 -10.29 -17.29 22.37
C LYS A 214 -9.35 -18.20 23.14
N ALA A 215 -8.20 -17.67 23.57
CA ALA A 215 -7.26 -18.41 24.41
C ALA A 215 -6.47 -17.47 25.34
N LEU A 216 -6.00 -18.08 26.45
CA LEU A 216 -4.91 -17.56 27.26
C LEU A 216 -3.69 -18.46 27.05
N ALA A 217 -2.54 -17.86 26.78
CA ALA A 217 -1.33 -18.61 26.51
C ALA A 217 -0.11 -17.94 27.17
N VAL A 218 0.80 -18.74 27.71
CA VAL A 218 2.05 -18.25 28.32
C VAL A 218 3.14 -18.19 27.25
N ALA A 219 3.75 -17.03 27.08
CA ALA A 219 4.87 -16.81 26.17
C ALA A 219 6.10 -17.61 26.63
N THR A 220 6.54 -18.53 25.78
CA THR A 220 7.67 -19.43 26.05
C THR A 220 8.96 -19.00 25.39
N ASN A 221 8.87 -18.47 24.16
CA ASN A 221 10.01 -17.95 23.40
C ASN A 221 9.64 -16.62 22.73
N ILE A 222 10.61 -15.71 22.67
CA ILE A 222 10.45 -14.36 22.09
C ILE A 222 11.54 -14.06 21.07
N GLY A 223 11.25 -13.16 20.14
CA GLY A 223 12.18 -12.61 19.18
C GLY A 223 12.89 -13.68 18.32
N ILE A 224 14.21 -13.61 18.27
CA ILE A 224 15.04 -14.54 17.48
C ILE A 224 14.98 -16.00 17.94
N ASN A 225 14.48 -16.25 19.16
CA ASN A 225 14.36 -17.60 19.74
C ASN A 225 12.99 -18.25 19.47
N THR A 226 12.10 -17.57 18.76
CA THR A 226 10.83 -18.13 18.28
C THR A 226 11.05 -19.00 17.05
N TYR A 227 10.08 -19.84 16.73
CA TYR A 227 10.12 -20.64 15.50
C TYR A 227 10.24 -19.75 14.26
N LEU A 228 9.51 -18.62 14.21
CA LEU A 228 9.64 -17.59 13.18
C LEU A 228 11.07 -17.03 13.13
N GLY A 229 11.71 -16.83 14.27
CA GLY A 229 13.10 -16.36 14.36
C GLY A 229 14.11 -17.37 13.79
N TYR A 230 13.90 -18.65 13.99
CA TYR A 230 14.73 -19.71 13.40
C TYR A 230 14.57 -19.79 11.88
N MET A 231 13.34 -19.64 11.37
CA MET A 231 13.06 -19.57 9.93
C MET A 231 13.47 -18.24 9.29
N GLY A 232 13.63 -17.19 10.09
CA GLY A 232 13.76 -15.79 9.63
C GLY A 232 14.97 -15.49 8.72
N LYS A 233 15.92 -16.42 8.59
CA LYS A 233 17.01 -16.31 7.60
C LYS A 233 16.55 -16.63 6.17
N ASP A 234 15.50 -17.45 6.02
CA ASP A 234 14.98 -17.86 4.71
C ASP A 234 13.74 -17.03 4.31
N LEU A 235 13.10 -16.35 5.26
CA LEU A 235 11.91 -15.52 5.05
C LEU A 235 12.22 -14.13 4.46
N THR A 236 13.49 -13.78 4.26
CA THR A 236 13.91 -12.61 3.48
C THR A 236 13.68 -12.80 1.97
N LYS A 237 12.87 -13.77 1.55
CA LYS A 237 12.45 -13.88 0.16
C LYS A 237 11.80 -12.56 -0.26
N GLN A 238 12.49 -11.88 -1.17
CA GLN A 238 12.05 -10.65 -1.78
C GLN A 238 10.61 -10.81 -2.26
N LYS A 239 9.73 -9.90 -1.86
CA LYS A 239 8.42 -9.77 -2.50
C LYS A 239 8.63 -9.66 -4.01
N GLU A 240 7.71 -10.20 -4.79
CA GLU A 240 7.72 -10.03 -6.23
C GLU A 240 7.88 -8.54 -6.60
N LEU A 241 8.75 -8.30 -7.60
CA LEU A 241 9.01 -6.96 -8.12
C LEU A 241 7.69 -6.34 -8.58
N THR A 242 7.43 -5.12 -8.15
CA THR A 242 6.27 -4.36 -8.60
C THR A 242 6.37 -4.02 -10.09
N ASN A 243 5.26 -3.65 -10.71
CA ASN A 243 5.26 -3.18 -12.11
C ASN A 243 6.19 -1.97 -12.30
N PHE A 244 6.35 -1.16 -11.27
CA PHE A 244 7.31 -0.07 -11.22
C PHE A 244 8.76 -0.56 -11.26
N ASP A 245 9.13 -1.50 -10.38
CA ASP A 245 10.48 -2.04 -10.32
C ASP A 245 10.88 -2.69 -11.65
N LYS A 246 9.94 -3.45 -12.25
CA LYS A 246 10.11 -4.04 -13.58
C LYS A 246 10.29 -2.96 -14.65
N GLY A 247 9.48 -1.90 -14.62
CA GLY A 247 9.57 -0.78 -15.54
C GLY A 247 10.90 -0.04 -15.43
N MET A 248 11.34 0.28 -14.21
CA MET A 248 12.64 0.91 -13.93
C MET A 248 13.80 0.07 -14.43
N LYS A 249 13.80 -1.24 -14.13
CA LYS A 249 14.83 -2.16 -14.59
C LYS A 249 14.91 -2.22 -16.14
N ASN A 250 13.75 -2.21 -16.79
CA ASN A 250 13.70 -2.22 -18.26
C ASN A 250 14.30 -0.94 -18.86
N ILE A 251 14.02 0.22 -18.26
CA ILE A 251 14.58 1.51 -18.69
C ILE A 251 16.09 1.54 -18.46
N THR A 252 16.56 1.14 -17.29
CA THR A 252 18.00 1.05 -17.00
C THR A 252 18.72 0.14 -17.99
N ASN A 253 18.17 -1.05 -18.25
CA ASN A 253 18.75 -1.98 -19.24
C ASN A 253 18.76 -1.39 -20.65
N MET A 254 17.75 -0.63 -21.02
CA MET A 254 17.69 0.05 -22.32
C MET A 254 18.80 1.10 -22.41
N LEU A 255 18.96 1.93 -21.40
CA LEU A 255 19.98 2.97 -21.34
C LEU A 255 21.40 2.40 -21.42
N ILE A 256 21.69 1.32 -20.69
CA ILE A 256 22.97 0.65 -20.74
C ILE A 256 23.28 0.17 -22.17
N LYS A 257 22.30 -0.38 -22.89
CA LYS A 257 22.48 -0.81 -24.28
C LYS A 257 22.81 0.37 -25.20
N TYR A 258 22.08 1.48 -25.07
CA TYR A 258 22.35 2.69 -25.86
C TYR A 258 23.71 3.28 -25.50
N MET A 259 24.05 3.35 -24.24
CA MET A 259 25.36 3.83 -23.77
C MET A 259 26.51 3.05 -24.40
N ILE A 260 26.49 1.72 -24.32
CA ILE A 260 27.55 0.87 -24.90
C ILE A 260 27.65 1.10 -26.39
N PHE A 261 26.52 1.13 -27.10
CA PHE A 261 26.51 1.33 -28.55
C PHE A 261 27.13 2.68 -28.95
N ILE A 262 26.73 3.76 -28.31
CA ILE A 262 27.17 5.10 -28.63
C ILE A 262 28.65 5.29 -28.26
N CYS A 263 29.09 4.79 -27.09
CA CYS A 263 30.51 4.88 -26.69
C CYS A 263 31.43 4.17 -27.70
N LEU A 264 31.01 3.00 -28.22
CA LEU A 264 31.77 2.32 -29.26
C LEU A 264 31.80 3.13 -30.58
N VAL A 265 30.69 3.74 -30.95
CA VAL A 265 30.63 4.59 -32.17
C VAL A 265 31.55 5.79 -32.03
N VAL A 266 31.47 6.52 -30.91
CA VAL A 266 32.28 7.71 -30.62
C VAL A 266 33.77 7.34 -30.57
N LEU A 267 34.10 6.24 -29.88
CA LEU A 267 35.50 5.76 -29.78
C LEU A 267 36.09 5.48 -31.17
N VAL A 268 35.35 4.79 -32.03
CA VAL A 268 35.79 4.44 -33.38
C VAL A 268 35.92 5.69 -34.26
N ILE A 269 34.93 6.57 -34.21
CA ILE A 269 34.92 7.81 -35.02
C ILE A 269 36.12 8.70 -34.63
N ASP A 270 36.20 9.05 -33.35
CA ASP A 270 37.24 9.97 -32.88
C ASP A 270 38.63 9.33 -32.98
N GLY A 271 38.78 8.03 -32.67
CA GLY A 271 40.03 7.33 -32.79
C GLY A 271 40.58 7.30 -34.22
N ILE A 272 39.70 7.13 -35.23
CA ILE A 272 40.12 7.10 -36.64
C ILE A 272 40.27 8.51 -37.19
N ILE A 273 39.32 9.41 -37.00
CA ILE A 273 39.31 10.74 -37.61
C ILE A 273 40.43 11.60 -37.03
N LYS A 274 40.65 11.58 -35.68
CA LYS A 274 41.62 12.40 -35.00
C LYS A 274 42.99 11.71 -34.82
N ASN A 275 43.08 10.45 -35.18
CA ASN A 275 44.30 9.61 -35.06
C ASN A 275 44.90 9.63 -33.65
N ASN A 276 44.07 9.79 -32.61
CA ASN A 276 44.45 9.84 -31.21
C ASN A 276 43.52 9.01 -30.32
N PHE A 277 43.80 7.73 -30.20
CA PHE A 277 42.98 6.78 -29.43
C PHE A 277 42.96 7.08 -27.93
N ASN A 278 43.99 7.72 -27.37
CA ASN A 278 44.04 8.04 -25.95
C ASN A 278 42.99 9.12 -25.60
N GLU A 279 42.88 10.17 -26.41
CA GLU A 279 41.85 11.19 -26.25
C GLU A 279 40.46 10.64 -26.55
N ALA A 280 40.32 9.79 -27.58
CA ALA A 280 39.06 9.16 -27.94
C ALA A 280 38.49 8.25 -26.82
N ILE A 281 39.38 7.50 -26.11
CA ILE A 281 38.96 6.70 -24.95
C ILE A 281 38.46 7.58 -23.81
N LEU A 282 39.18 8.63 -23.48
CA LEU A 282 38.80 9.56 -22.41
C LEU A 282 37.46 10.24 -22.73
N PHE A 283 37.29 10.65 -23.99
CA PHE A 283 36.08 11.27 -24.46
C PHE A 283 34.90 10.31 -24.47
N ALA A 284 35.05 9.09 -25.00
CA ALA A 284 34.01 8.06 -24.97
C ALA A 284 33.60 7.69 -23.56
N LEU A 285 34.54 7.63 -22.59
CA LEU A 285 34.20 7.41 -21.18
C LEU A 285 33.40 8.59 -20.59
N SER A 286 33.74 9.82 -20.95
CA SER A 286 33.02 11.01 -20.50
C SER A 286 31.57 11.03 -21.07
N VAL A 287 31.43 10.66 -22.34
CA VAL A 287 30.10 10.47 -22.99
C VAL A 287 29.31 9.37 -22.27
N ALA A 288 29.96 8.27 -21.85
CA ALA A 288 29.30 7.22 -21.08
C ALA A 288 28.76 7.72 -19.74
N VAL A 289 29.52 8.59 -19.08
CA VAL A 289 29.08 9.22 -17.80
C VAL A 289 27.87 10.12 -18.04
N GLY A 290 27.93 10.99 -19.07
CA GLY A 290 26.83 11.92 -19.37
C GLY A 290 25.52 11.23 -19.76
N ILE A 291 25.54 10.07 -20.44
CA ILE A 291 24.33 9.29 -20.77
C ILE A 291 23.73 8.61 -19.53
N THR A 292 24.49 8.45 -18.45
CA THR A 292 24.02 7.71 -17.28
C THR A 292 23.18 8.62 -16.39
N PRO A 293 21.85 8.42 -16.28
CA PRO A 293 21.00 9.29 -15.46
C PRO A 293 21.27 9.05 -13.97
N SER A 294 22.35 9.65 -13.48
CA SER A 294 22.88 9.49 -12.14
C SER A 294 21.89 9.85 -11.04
N MET A 295 21.06 10.85 -11.30
CA MET A 295 20.07 11.39 -10.38
C MET A 295 18.73 10.63 -10.37
N LEU A 296 18.51 9.67 -11.30
CA LEU A 296 17.21 8.98 -11.42
C LEU A 296 16.76 8.28 -10.13
N PRO A 297 17.58 7.45 -9.46
CA PRO A 297 17.17 6.81 -8.21
C PRO A 297 16.84 7.82 -7.12
N MET A 298 17.62 8.89 -7.06
CA MET A 298 17.46 9.98 -6.11
C MET A 298 16.15 10.74 -6.30
N ILE A 299 15.89 11.21 -7.51
CA ILE A 299 14.66 11.96 -7.84
C ILE A 299 13.42 11.11 -7.58
N VAL A 300 13.47 9.81 -7.90
CA VAL A 300 12.39 8.87 -7.58
C VAL A 300 12.16 8.79 -6.08
N ASN A 301 13.23 8.59 -5.28
CA ASN A 301 13.13 8.49 -3.82
C ASN A 301 12.63 9.79 -3.18
N VAL A 302 13.08 10.95 -3.65
CA VAL A 302 12.61 12.26 -3.18
C VAL A 302 11.12 12.45 -3.49
N ASN A 303 10.68 12.10 -4.70
CA ASN A 303 9.27 12.16 -5.09
C ASN A 303 8.40 11.27 -4.20
N LEU A 304 8.79 10.02 -4.01
CA LEU A 304 8.08 9.05 -3.17
C LEU A 304 8.05 9.50 -1.71
N THR A 305 9.15 10.00 -1.19
CA THR A 305 9.23 10.51 0.19
C THR A 305 8.34 11.73 0.38
N LYS A 306 8.34 12.68 -0.57
CA LYS A 306 7.45 13.83 -0.56
C LYS A 306 5.98 13.39 -0.65
N GLY A 307 5.66 12.46 -1.55
CA GLY A 307 4.33 11.88 -1.66
C GLY A 307 3.88 11.23 -0.34
N SER A 308 4.74 10.46 0.30
CA SER A 308 4.46 9.86 1.61
C SER A 308 4.21 10.91 2.71
N LYS A 309 4.98 12.01 2.72
CA LYS A 309 4.74 13.14 3.64
C LYS A 309 3.38 13.80 3.40
N ASN A 310 3.01 14.00 2.15
CA ASN A 310 1.73 14.60 1.78
C ASN A 310 0.56 13.67 2.11
N LEU A 311 0.69 12.37 1.87
CA LEU A 311 -0.28 11.35 2.24
C LEU A 311 -0.47 11.28 3.76
N ALA A 312 0.61 11.37 4.53
CA ALA A 312 0.54 11.38 5.98
C ALA A 312 -0.25 12.61 6.52
N LYS A 313 -0.12 13.79 5.89
CA LYS A 313 -0.94 14.96 6.20
C LYS A 313 -2.43 14.73 5.89
N LYS A 314 -2.72 13.90 4.89
CA LYS A 314 -4.07 13.48 4.48
C LYS A 314 -4.56 12.22 5.20
N LYS A 315 -3.94 11.87 6.35
CA LYS A 315 -4.34 10.73 7.19
C LYS A 315 -4.12 9.35 6.55
N VAL A 316 -3.19 9.21 5.60
CA VAL A 316 -2.73 7.93 5.05
C VAL A 316 -1.34 7.62 5.57
N LEU A 317 -1.20 6.52 6.28
CA LEU A 317 0.09 6.01 6.72
C LEU A 317 0.61 5.00 5.70
N VAL A 318 1.73 5.30 5.09
CA VAL A 318 2.34 4.46 4.06
C VAL A 318 3.33 3.49 4.71
N LYS A 319 3.10 2.18 4.58
CA LYS A 319 4.01 1.12 5.04
C LYS A 319 5.08 0.81 4.00
N ARG A 320 4.68 0.73 2.72
CA ARG A 320 5.57 0.59 1.57
C ARG A 320 5.51 1.84 0.71
N ILE A 321 6.64 2.49 0.52
CA ILE A 321 6.71 3.76 -0.22
C ILE A 321 6.41 3.55 -1.70
N GLU A 322 6.83 2.43 -2.26
CA GLU A 322 6.61 2.04 -3.65
C GLU A 322 5.11 1.92 -3.99
N ALA A 323 4.28 1.56 -3.01
CA ALA A 323 2.83 1.46 -3.19
C ALA A 323 2.15 2.79 -3.54
N ILE A 324 2.81 3.95 -3.30
CA ILE A 324 2.28 5.26 -3.68
C ILE A 324 2.05 5.37 -5.19
N GLN A 325 2.92 4.78 -5.99
CA GLN A 325 2.80 4.80 -7.45
C GLN A 325 1.64 3.93 -7.91
N ASN A 326 1.52 2.73 -7.34
CA ASN A 326 0.40 1.85 -7.63
C ASN A 326 -0.93 2.53 -7.28
N LEU A 327 -0.98 3.29 -6.16
CA LEU A 327 -2.16 4.07 -5.79
C LEU A 327 -2.52 5.12 -6.88
N GLY A 328 -1.51 5.74 -7.51
CA GLY A 328 -1.69 6.64 -8.65
C GLY A 328 -2.13 5.94 -9.92
N ALA A 329 -1.67 4.72 -10.15
CA ALA A 329 -2.00 3.90 -11.32
C ALA A 329 -3.32 3.13 -11.17
N MET A 330 -3.90 3.09 -9.96
CA MET A 330 -5.12 2.35 -9.66
C MET A 330 -6.28 2.77 -10.56
N ASP A 331 -6.91 1.78 -11.21
CA ASP A 331 -8.10 1.94 -12.05
C ASP A 331 -9.32 1.19 -11.47
N ILE A 332 -9.12 0.21 -10.59
CA ILE A 332 -10.19 -0.50 -9.87
C ILE A 332 -9.91 -0.47 -8.37
N LEU A 333 -10.91 -0.09 -7.60
CA LEU A 333 -10.93 -0.21 -6.15
C LEU A 333 -11.95 -1.27 -5.73
N CYS A 334 -11.48 -2.39 -5.25
CA CYS A 334 -12.30 -3.41 -4.61
C CYS A 334 -12.43 -3.12 -3.11
N THR A 335 -13.63 -3.23 -2.56
CA THR A 335 -13.85 -2.98 -1.14
C THR A 335 -14.97 -3.86 -0.58
N ASP A 336 -14.90 -4.18 0.71
CA ASP A 336 -16.05 -4.75 1.40
C ASP A 336 -17.15 -3.69 1.59
N LYS A 337 -18.39 -4.12 1.74
CA LYS A 337 -19.54 -3.26 2.01
C LYS A 337 -19.49 -2.70 3.43
N THR A 338 -19.37 -3.61 4.40
CA THR A 338 -19.57 -3.31 5.83
C THR A 338 -18.42 -2.48 6.39
N GLY A 339 -18.79 -1.39 7.08
CA GLY A 339 -17.82 -0.47 7.67
C GLY A 339 -17.04 0.37 6.67
N THR A 340 -17.11 0.12 5.36
CA THR A 340 -16.51 0.95 4.31
C THR A 340 -17.51 1.86 3.65
N LEU A 341 -18.54 1.30 3.03
CA LEU A 341 -19.68 2.07 2.49
C LEU A 341 -20.66 2.48 3.58
N THR A 342 -20.74 1.70 4.66
CA THR A 342 -21.66 1.90 5.77
C THR A 342 -20.93 2.42 7.03
N GLU A 343 -21.71 2.98 7.96
CA GLU A 343 -21.16 3.49 9.23
C GLU A 343 -20.75 2.37 10.20
N ASN A 344 -21.01 1.11 9.88
CA ASN A 344 -20.92 -0.03 10.79
C ASN A 344 -21.75 0.18 12.08
N LYS A 345 -22.83 0.97 11.94
CA LYS A 345 -23.81 1.23 12.97
C LYS A 345 -25.14 0.68 12.51
N ILE A 346 -25.47 -0.48 13.02
CA ILE A 346 -26.78 -1.08 12.80
C ILE A 346 -27.79 -0.33 13.67
N VAL A 347 -28.86 0.15 13.06
CA VAL A 347 -29.94 0.84 13.73
C VAL A 347 -31.22 0.01 13.60
N LEU A 348 -31.93 -0.23 14.70
CA LEU A 348 -33.23 -0.86 14.70
C LEU A 348 -34.23 0.07 13.96
N GLN A 349 -34.82 -0.44 12.89
CA GLN A 349 -35.79 0.31 12.06
C GLN A 349 -37.23 -0.15 12.25
N LYS A 350 -37.46 -1.48 12.32
CA LYS A 350 -38.79 -2.06 12.44
C LYS A 350 -38.81 -3.14 13.53
N TYR A 351 -39.89 -3.20 14.25
CA TYR A 351 -40.26 -4.28 15.20
C TYR A 351 -41.71 -4.64 14.95
N ILE A 352 -41.95 -5.70 14.18
CA ILE A 352 -43.24 -5.99 13.61
C ILE A 352 -43.71 -7.44 13.89
N ASP A 353 -45.01 -7.59 13.97
CA ASP A 353 -45.63 -8.91 14.02
C ASP A 353 -45.71 -9.57 12.62
N VAL A 354 -46.34 -10.75 12.54
CA VAL A 354 -46.48 -11.52 11.30
C VAL A 354 -47.34 -10.82 10.24
N LEU A 355 -48.21 -9.91 10.65
CA LEU A 355 -49.06 -9.12 9.74
C LEU A 355 -48.34 -7.88 9.22
N GLY A 356 -47.19 -7.52 9.79
CA GLY A 356 -46.37 -6.35 9.42
C GLY A 356 -46.71 -5.10 10.25
N ASN A 357 -47.53 -5.23 11.33
CA ASN A 357 -47.85 -4.14 12.23
C ASN A 357 -46.73 -3.96 13.30
N GLU A 358 -46.43 -2.74 13.68
CA GLU A 358 -45.56 -2.50 14.83
C GLU A 358 -46.14 -3.14 16.09
N ASN A 359 -45.29 -3.87 16.82
CA ASN A 359 -45.70 -4.61 17.99
C ASN A 359 -44.68 -4.49 19.12
N LEU A 360 -45.09 -3.80 20.19
CA LEU A 360 -44.22 -3.56 21.36
C LEU A 360 -43.77 -4.86 22.04
N ASN A 361 -44.56 -5.92 22.06
CA ASN A 361 -44.14 -7.20 22.62
C ASN A 361 -42.93 -7.80 21.90
N VAL A 362 -42.84 -7.58 20.57
CA VAL A 362 -41.65 -7.98 19.78
C VAL A 362 -40.42 -7.23 20.27
N LEU A 363 -40.52 -5.93 20.47
CA LEU A 363 -39.46 -5.08 20.95
C LEU A 363 -39.04 -5.42 22.40
N GLU A 364 -40.06 -5.63 23.29
CA GLU A 364 -39.80 -6.02 24.69
C GLU A 364 -39.06 -7.35 24.79
N TYR A 365 -39.48 -8.37 24.03
CA TYR A 365 -38.80 -9.67 24.05
C TYR A 365 -37.40 -9.61 23.43
N ALA A 366 -37.22 -8.82 22.37
CA ALA A 366 -35.91 -8.57 21.81
C ALA A 366 -34.98 -7.87 22.84
N TYR A 367 -35.53 -6.88 23.55
CA TYR A 367 -34.82 -6.13 24.57
C TYR A 367 -34.43 -7.03 25.75
N LEU A 368 -35.32 -7.81 26.32
CA LEU A 368 -35.05 -8.75 27.39
C LEU A 368 -33.99 -9.78 26.99
N ASN A 369 -34.13 -10.37 25.80
CA ASN A 369 -33.17 -11.33 25.32
C ASN A 369 -31.76 -10.69 25.15
N SER A 370 -31.66 -9.50 24.58
CA SER A 370 -30.40 -8.79 24.43
C SER A 370 -29.82 -8.30 25.75
N TYR A 371 -30.64 -7.94 26.74
CA TYR A 371 -30.18 -7.48 28.04
C TYR A 371 -29.62 -8.62 28.90
N TYR A 372 -30.36 -9.72 29.00
CA TYR A 372 -30.00 -10.85 29.88
C TYR A 372 -29.01 -11.85 29.28
N SER A 373 -28.73 -11.81 27.98
CA SER A 373 -27.67 -12.63 27.39
C SER A 373 -26.30 -12.28 28.01
N THR A 374 -25.50 -13.29 28.32
CA THR A 374 -24.12 -13.09 28.84
C THR A 374 -23.09 -12.97 27.72
N GLY A 375 -21.90 -12.47 28.05
CA GLY A 375 -20.82 -12.28 27.11
C GLY A 375 -20.84 -10.91 26.43
N MET A 376 -19.98 -10.76 25.42
CA MET A 376 -19.84 -9.49 24.71
C MET A 376 -21.05 -9.24 23.83
N LYS A 377 -21.78 -8.15 24.08
CA LYS A 377 -22.93 -7.76 23.28
C LYS A 377 -22.50 -7.50 21.83
N ASN A 378 -23.08 -8.22 20.89
CA ASN A 378 -22.85 -7.99 19.48
C ASN A 378 -23.51 -6.66 19.01
N ILE A 379 -23.26 -6.29 17.76
CA ILE A 379 -23.75 -5.00 17.21
C ILE A 379 -25.28 -4.94 17.20
N VAL A 380 -25.95 -6.07 16.95
CA VAL A 380 -27.42 -6.19 16.95
C VAL A 380 -27.99 -6.00 18.36
N ASP A 381 -27.38 -6.65 19.36
CA ASP A 381 -27.80 -6.49 20.75
C ASP A 381 -27.66 -5.06 21.22
N ARG A 382 -26.56 -4.40 20.89
CA ARG A 382 -26.36 -2.97 21.19
C ARG A 382 -27.41 -2.08 20.55
N ALA A 383 -27.79 -2.38 19.27
CA ALA A 383 -28.81 -1.60 18.57
C ALA A 383 -30.18 -1.75 19.26
N ILE A 384 -30.56 -2.98 19.69
CA ILE A 384 -31.79 -3.23 20.43
C ILE A 384 -31.77 -2.49 21.77
N LEU A 385 -30.69 -2.60 22.52
CA LEU A 385 -30.55 -1.98 23.83
C LEU A 385 -30.62 -0.45 23.73
N ILE A 386 -29.89 0.16 22.79
CA ILE A 386 -29.92 1.62 22.57
C ILE A 386 -31.33 2.09 22.19
N TYR A 387 -32.01 1.36 21.30
CA TYR A 387 -33.37 1.70 20.88
C TYR A 387 -34.38 1.54 22.03
N GLY A 388 -34.29 0.42 22.76
CA GLY A 388 -35.17 0.13 23.89
C GLY A 388 -35.02 1.13 25.04
N SER A 389 -33.77 1.49 25.41
CA SER A 389 -33.56 2.51 26.45
C SER A 389 -34.13 3.88 26.06
N LYS A 390 -34.05 4.27 24.78
CA LYS A 390 -34.69 5.51 24.29
C LYS A 390 -36.22 5.49 24.38
N HIS A 391 -36.81 4.30 24.39
CA HIS A 391 -38.25 4.09 24.52
C HIS A 391 -38.64 3.68 25.94
N ASN A 392 -37.80 3.92 26.94
CA ASN A 392 -38.03 3.65 28.37
C ASN A 392 -38.30 2.17 28.71
N LEU A 393 -37.79 1.23 27.90
CA LEU A 393 -37.93 -0.21 28.19
C LEU A 393 -37.13 -0.68 29.38
N ASP A 394 -36.21 0.13 29.87
CA ASP A 394 -35.48 -0.14 31.12
C ASP A 394 -36.47 -0.37 32.29
N ASN A 395 -37.63 0.24 32.24
CA ASN A 395 -38.69 0.15 33.29
C ASN A 395 -39.35 -1.26 33.36
N ILE A 396 -39.15 -2.12 32.37
CA ILE A 396 -39.69 -3.51 32.42
C ILE A 396 -38.72 -4.46 33.14
N LEU A 397 -37.42 -4.13 33.18
CA LEU A 397 -36.37 -5.00 33.75
C LEU A 397 -36.64 -5.45 35.18
N PRO A 398 -37.11 -4.56 36.10
CA PRO A 398 -37.36 -4.97 37.47
C PRO A 398 -38.49 -6.03 37.60
N LYS A 399 -39.31 -6.21 36.58
CA LYS A 399 -40.38 -7.20 36.57
C LYS A 399 -39.92 -8.60 36.17
N TYR A 400 -38.71 -8.70 35.63
CA TYR A 400 -38.15 -9.96 35.12
C TYR A 400 -36.85 -10.33 35.84
N ASN A 401 -36.69 -11.61 36.15
CA ASN A 401 -35.47 -12.16 36.67
C ASN A 401 -34.93 -13.20 35.70
N LYS A 402 -33.64 -13.11 35.33
CA LYS A 402 -33.00 -14.15 34.54
C LYS A 402 -32.86 -15.41 35.38
N ILE A 403 -33.19 -16.55 34.80
CA ILE A 403 -33.01 -17.88 35.41
C ILE A 403 -31.84 -18.60 34.75
N ASP A 404 -31.85 -18.71 33.39
CA ASP A 404 -30.83 -19.41 32.64
C ASP A 404 -30.73 -18.88 31.22
N GLU A 405 -29.76 -19.34 30.44
CA GLU A 405 -29.63 -19.04 29.02
C GLU A 405 -28.97 -20.18 28.23
N ILE A 406 -29.29 -20.26 26.94
CA ILE A 406 -28.51 -21.00 25.95
C ILE A 406 -27.81 -19.96 25.08
N PRO A 407 -26.48 -19.82 25.15
CA PRO A 407 -25.74 -18.83 24.39
C PRO A 407 -25.91 -19.03 22.87
N PHE A 408 -25.54 -17.99 22.09
CA PHE A 408 -25.55 -18.07 20.64
C PHE A 408 -24.55 -19.15 20.17
N ASP A 409 -25.00 -20.01 19.30
CA ASP A 409 -24.19 -21.00 18.62
C ASP A 409 -24.25 -20.78 17.10
N TYR A 410 -23.11 -20.93 16.44
CA TYR A 410 -22.97 -20.64 15.00
C TYR A 410 -23.72 -21.67 14.12
N ASN A 411 -23.84 -22.91 14.59
CA ASN A 411 -24.55 -23.98 13.87
C ASN A 411 -26.07 -23.82 14.04
N ARG A 412 -26.50 -23.51 15.25
CA ARG A 412 -27.91 -23.29 15.58
C ARG A 412 -28.42 -21.93 15.08
N LYS A 413 -27.58 -20.90 15.02
CA LYS A 413 -27.89 -19.51 14.64
C LYS A 413 -28.99 -18.85 15.46
N ILE A 414 -29.22 -19.32 16.69
CA ILE A 414 -30.22 -18.81 17.64
C ILE A 414 -29.62 -18.70 19.02
N MET A 415 -30.24 -17.92 19.88
CA MET A 415 -29.93 -17.82 21.30
C MET A 415 -31.21 -17.69 22.11
N SER A 416 -31.24 -18.29 23.28
CA SER A 416 -32.42 -18.35 24.15
C SER A 416 -32.09 -17.90 25.57
N ILE A 417 -33.01 -17.18 26.19
CA ILE A 417 -32.99 -16.86 27.61
C ILE A 417 -34.24 -17.39 28.31
N LEU A 418 -34.10 -17.78 29.56
CA LEU A 418 -35.22 -18.09 30.43
C LEU A 418 -35.36 -16.95 31.46
N VAL A 419 -36.49 -16.31 31.46
CA VAL A 419 -36.84 -15.24 32.40
C VAL A 419 -38.07 -15.62 33.22
N LYS A 420 -38.12 -15.15 34.47
CA LYS A 420 -39.30 -15.29 35.38
C LYS A 420 -39.89 -13.93 35.60
N ASN A 421 -41.21 -13.84 35.37
CA ASN A 421 -42.03 -12.67 35.74
C ASN A 421 -43.16 -13.17 36.65
N ASN A 422 -43.17 -12.74 37.90
CA ASN A 422 -44.03 -13.27 38.96
C ASN A 422 -43.91 -14.80 39.08
N ASN A 423 -44.98 -15.54 38.74
CA ASN A 423 -44.97 -17.01 38.74
C ASN A 423 -44.94 -17.63 37.35
N GLU A 424 -44.67 -16.84 36.31
CA GLU A 424 -44.60 -17.32 34.93
C GLU A 424 -43.16 -17.40 34.47
N TYR A 425 -42.74 -18.58 33.99
CA TYR A 425 -41.44 -18.81 33.34
C TYR A 425 -41.61 -18.69 31.84
N ARG A 426 -40.78 -17.90 31.20
CA ARG A 426 -40.85 -17.68 29.74
C ARG A 426 -39.49 -17.78 29.13
N MET A 427 -39.36 -18.69 28.17
CA MET A 427 -38.22 -18.76 27.27
C MET A 427 -38.43 -17.79 26.14
N ILE A 428 -37.43 -16.98 25.81
CA ILE A 428 -37.41 -16.00 24.70
C ILE A 428 -36.21 -16.31 23.84
N THR A 429 -36.46 -16.63 22.57
CA THR A 429 -35.43 -17.03 21.59
C THR A 429 -35.39 -16.03 20.46
N LYS A 430 -34.22 -15.63 20.04
CA LYS A 430 -33.99 -14.82 18.85
C LYS A 430 -32.93 -15.42 17.94
N GLY A 431 -33.01 -15.20 16.65
CA GLY A 431 -32.03 -15.66 15.68
C GLY A 431 -32.48 -15.69 14.24
N ALA A 432 -31.85 -16.54 13.44
CA ALA A 432 -32.14 -16.68 12.03
C ALA A 432 -33.58 -17.19 11.83
N MET A 433 -34.32 -16.54 10.92
CA MET A 433 -35.73 -16.83 10.68
C MET A 433 -36.00 -18.32 10.38
N GLU A 434 -35.18 -18.91 9.52
CA GLU A 434 -35.31 -20.29 9.11
C GLU A 434 -35.19 -21.27 10.29
N GLU A 435 -34.27 -20.96 11.21
CA GLU A 435 -34.03 -21.81 12.39
C GLU A 435 -35.10 -21.63 13.46
N ILE A 436 -35.59 -20.41 13.63
CA ILE A 436 -36.73 -20.12 14.53
C ILE A 436 -38.01 -20.81 14.01
N LEU A 437 -38.31 -20.70 12.70
CA LEU A 437 -39.50 -21.33 12.13
C LEU A 437 -39.52 -22.84 12.26
N LYS A 438 -38.41 -23.53 12.14
CA LYS A 438 -38.31 -24.99 12.34
C LYS A 438 -38.72 -25.42 13.76
N ARG A 439 -38.57 -24.51 14.73
CA ARG A 439 -38.80 -24.78 16.16
C ARG A 439 -40.16 -24.24 16.66
N CYS A 440 -40.93 -23.60 15.78
CA CYS A 440 -42.21 -23.04 16.12
C CYS A 440 -43.37 -23.95 15.65
N SER A 441 -44.30 -24.22 16.54
CA SER A 441 -45.59 -24.88 16.23
C SER A 441 -46.73 -23.87 16.15
N LYS A 442 -46.57 -22.70 16.75
CA LYS A 442 -47.61 -21.66 16.87
C LYS A 442 -47.08 -20.32 16.40
N VAL A 443 -48.04 -19.42 16.09
CA VAL A 443 -47.79 -18.04 15.72
C VAL A 443 -48.71 -17.11 16.49
N GLN A 444 -48.21 -15.98 16.97
CA GLN A 444 -49.03 -14.97 17.64
C GLN A 444 -49.60 -13.99 16.64
N ILE A 445 -50.91 -13.86 16.60
CA ILE A 445 -51.63 -12.89 15.75
C ILE A 445 -52.61 -12.11 16.65
N ASN A 446 -52.47 -10.81 16.70
CA ASN A 446 -53.29 -9.93 17.54
C ASN A 446 -53.39 -10.40 19.02
N GLY A 447 -52.25 -10.81 19.58
CA GLY A 447 -52.15 -11.30 20.96
C GLY A 447 -52.66 -12.74 21.20
N LYS A 448 -53.23 -13.41 20.21
CA LYS A 448 -53.74 -14.79 20.30
C LYS A 448 -52.81 -15.76 19.58
N ASN A 449 -52.50 -16.89 20.24
CA ASN A 449 -51.71 -17.95 19.64
C ASN A 449 -52.57 -18.81 18.72
N LYS A 450 -52.14 -19.00 17.47
CA LYS A 450 -52.75 -19.87 16.46
C LYS A 450 -51.71 -20.91 16.04
N GLU A 451 -52.17 -22.04 15.52
CA GLU A 451 -51.27 -23.02 14.91
C GLU A 451 -50.58 -22.46 13.69
N LEU A 452 -49.31 -22.80 13.54
CA LEU A 452 -48.48 -22.34 12.42
C LEU A 452 -48.77 -23.20 11.18
N THR A 453 -49.78 -22.79 10.39
CA THR A 453 -50.12 -23.46 9.13
C THR A 453 -49.13 -23.13 8.02
N LYS A 454 -49.10 -23.96 6.95
CA LYS A 454 -48.24 -23.68 5.75
C LYS A 454 -48.52 -22.29 5.16
N GLU A 455 -49.76 -21.83 5.17
CA GLU A 455 -50.14 -20.50 4.67
C GLU A 455 -49.49 -19.39 5.52
N LEU A 456 -49.57 -19.51 6.86
CA LEU A 456 -48.97 -18.56 7.78
C LEU A 456 -47.45 -18.60 7.72
N THR A 457 -46.88 -19.78 7.56
CA THR A 457 -45.42 -19.91 7.33
C THR A 457 -44.98 -19.17 6.07
N ASN A 458 -45.71 -19.30 4.97
CA ASN A 458 -45.39 -18.57 3.73
C ASN A 458 -45.56 -17.05 3.91
N LYS A 459 -46.54 -16.58 4.71
CA LYS A 459 -46.68 -15.16 5.05
C LYS A 459 -45.49 -14.66 5.85
N VAL A 460 -45.01 -15.41 6.83
CA VAL A 460 -43.83 -15.08 7.62
C VAL A 460 -42.60 -14.94 6.68
N ILE A 461 -42.40 -15.92 5.81
CA ILE A 461 -41.29 -15.93 4.87
C ILE A 461 -41.37 -14.74 3.89
N SER A 462 -42.54 -14.48 3.32
CA SER A 462 -42.73 -13.37 2.39
C SER A 462 -42.51 -12.02 3.05
N LYS A 463 -42.90 -11.84 4.33
CA LYS A 463 -42.71 -10.59 5.05
C LYS A 463 -41.23 -10.36 5.41
N ALA A 464 -40.54 -11.41 5.81
CA ALA A 464 -39.10 -11.32 6.02
C ALA A 464 -38.33 -11.01 4.72
N LYS A 465 -38.77 -11.60 3.61
CA LYS A 465 -38.22 -11.35 2.28
C LYS A 465 -38.43 -9.90 1.83
N GLU A 466 -39.63 -9.37 2.01
CA GLU A 466 -39.98 -7.96 1.74
C GLU A 466 -39.01 -7.01 2.48
N MET A 467 -38.84 -7.21 3.79
CA MET A 467 -37.90 -6.39 4.58
C MET A 467 -36.43 -6.58 4.14
N ALA A 468 -36.05 -7.81 3.76
CA ALA A 468 -34.68 -8.06 3.26
C ALA A 468 -34.47 -7.39 1.88
N GLU A 469 -35.50 -7.35 1.00
CA GLU A 469 -35.46 -6.63 -0.27
C GLU A 469 -35.37 -5.11 -0.07
N GLU A 470 -35.89 -4.56 1.03
CA GLU A 470 -35.67 -3.18 1.48
C GLU A 470 -34.23 -2.96 2.03
N GLY A 471 -33.40 -3.99 2.08
CA GLY A 471 -32.01 -3.89 2.55
C GLY A 471 -31.81 -4.10 4.04
N MET A 472 -32.86 -4.50 4.76
CA MET A 472 -32.79 -4.70 6.20
C MET A 472 -32.26 -6.09 6.56
N GLN A 473 -31.49 -6.18 7.62
CA GLN A 473 -31.14 -7.43 8.28
C GLN A 473 -32.31 -7.81 9.22
N VAL A 474 -32.91 -8.96 9.00
CA VAL A 474 -34.11 -9.42 9.75
C VAL A 474 -33.69 -10.50 10.75
N ILE A 475 -34.10 -10.34 11.98
CA ILE A 475 -33.99 -11.34 13.05
C ILE A 475 -35.37 -11.69 13.56
N ALA A 476 -35.64 -12.99 13.66
CA ALA A 476 -36.90 -13.53 14.16
C ALA A 476 -36.87 -13.69 15.68
N LEU A 477 -38.07 -13.61 16.27
CA LEU A 477 -38.32 -13.83 17.69
C LEU A 477 -39.38 -14.87 17.90
N ALA A 478 -39.16 -15.76 18.86
CA ALA A 478 -40.13 -16.72 19.35
C ALA A 478 -40.11 -16.73 20.88
N SER A 479 -41.22 -17.16 21.45
CA SER A 479 -41.30 -17.37 22.91
C SER A 479 -42.09 -18.64 23.24
N LYS A 480 -41.83 -19.20 24.42
CA LYS A 480 -42.52 -20.36 24.98
C LYS A 480 -42.75 -20.15 26.47
N LYS A 481 -43.96 -20.49 26.95
CA LYS A 481 -44.21 -20.58 28.39
C LYS A 481 -43.68 -21.90 28.89
N GLU A 482 -42.82 -21.86 29.90
CA GLU A 482 -42.23 -23.04 30.51
C GLU A 482 -42.92 -23.40 31.82
N SER A 483 -42.88 -24.68 32.17
CA SER A 483 -43.38 -25.16 33.46
C SER A 483 -42.43 -24.75 34.59
N ASN A 484 -42.95 -24.59 35.81
CA ASN A 484 -42.17 -24.26 37.02
C ASN A 484 -41.04 -25.27 37.34
N LYS A 485 -40.92 -26.36 36.61
CA LYS A 485 -39.90 -27.42 36.81
C LYS A 485 -38.65 -27.22 35.96
N VAL A 486 -38.69 -26.34 34.97
CA VAL A 486 -37.55 -26.10 34.08
C VAL A 486 -36.74 -24.96 34.69
N LEU A 487 -35.63 -25.26 35.38
CA LEU A 487 -34.66 -24.30 35.96
C LEU A 487 -33.38 -24.23 35.17
N VAL A 488 -33.09 -25.22 34.31
CA VAL A 488 -31.93 -25.30 33.46
C VAL A 488 -32.35 -25.55 32.04
N LEU A 489 -31.95 -24.70 31.12
CA LEU A 489 -32.22 -24.81 29.71
C LEU A 489 -31.21 -25.73 29.02
N ASN A 490 -31.74 -26.58 28.13
CA ASN A 490 -30.90 -27.30 27.16
C ASN A 490 -31.49 -27.12 25.75
N GLU A 491 -30.72 -27.50 24.74
CA GLU A 491 -31.12 -27.32 23.33
C GLU A 491 -32.41 -28.04 22.94
N LYS A 492 -32.79 -29.08 23.65
CA LYS A 492 -34.05 -29.87 23.41
C LYS A 492 -35.28 -29.05 23.79
N GLU A 493 -35.18 -28.09 24.69
CA GLU A 493 -36.27 -27.22 25.09
C GLU A 493 -36.63 -26.18 24.02
N GLU A 494 -35.73 -25.91 23.10
CA GLU A 494 -35.90 -24.96 21.98
C GLU A 494 -36.84 -25.51 20.89
N ASN A 495 -37.96 -26.10 21.28
CA ASN A 495 -38.99 -26.64 20.40
C ASN A 495 -40.40 -26.27 20.91
N ASP A 496 -41.39 -26.43 20.05
CA ASP A 496 -42.80 -26.11 20.31
C ASP A 496 -43.01 -24.66 20.75
N MET A 497 -42.32 -23.73 20.06
CA MET A 497 -42.40 -22.31 20.34
C MET A 497 -43.52 -21.62 19.59
N THR A 498 -43.86 -20.42 20.08
CA THR A 498 -44.76 -19.49 19.40
C THR A 498 -43.94 -18.42 18.69
N PHE A 499 -44.06 -18.31 17.38
CA PHE A 499 -43.45 -17.25 16.60
C PHE A 499 -44.09 -15.90 16.95
N ILE A 500 -43.34 -14.88 17.33
CA ILE A 500 -43.84 -13.58 17.79
C ILE A 500 -43.78 -12.52 16.72
N GLY A 501 -42.62 -12.40 16.04
CA GLY A 501 -42.39 -11.38 15.02
C GLY A 501 -40.93 -11.20 14.66
N PHE A 502 -40.65 -10.01 14.10
CA PHE A 502 -39.33 -9.65 13.60
C PHE A 502 -38.83 -8.35 14.19
N VAL A 503 -37.54 -8.29 14.38
CA VAL A 503 -36.79 -7.02 14.49
C VAL A 503 -35.93 -6.87 13.24
N ALA A 504 -35.99 -5.70 12.61
CA ALA A 504 -35.27 -5.43 11.37
C ALA A 504 -34.37 -4.23 11.54
N PHE A 505 -33.16 -4.38 11.03
CA PHE A 505 -32.05 -3.44 11.20
C PHE A 505 -31.56 -2.95 9.86
N LEU A 506 -31.16 -1.68 9.80
CA LEU A 506 -30.53 -1.10 8.63
C LEU A 506 -29.09 -0.70 8.97
N ASP A 507 -28.15 -1.13 8.13
CA ASP A 507 -26.77 -0.63 8.14
C ASP A 507 -26.72 0.59 7.21
N SER A 508 -26.74 1.79 7.79
CA SER A 508 -26.88 3.04 7.04
C SER A 508 -25.61 3.36 6.26
N PRO A 509 -25.70 3.71 4.96
CA PRO A 509 -24.56 4.18 4.21
C PRO A 509 -24.03 5.51 4.79
N LYS A 510 -22.72 5.73 4.69
CA LYS A 510 -22.10 7.00 5.08
C LYS A 510 -22.62 8.13 4.20
N LYS A 511 -22.87 9.29 4.78
CA LYS A 511 -23.48 10.45 4.12
C LYS A 511 -22.73 10.95 2.89
N ASP A 512 -21.42 10.78 2.84
CA ASP A 512 -20.54 11.30 1.78
C ASP A 512 -20.16 10.25 0.72
N VAL A 513 -20.56 8.98 0.88
CA VAL A 513 -20.14 7.86 0.01
C VAL A 513 -20.46 8.12 -1.45
N LYS A 514 -21.69 8.54 -1.77
CA LYS A 514 -22.11 8.80 -3.15
C LYS A 514 -21.22 9.84 -3.84
N ASN A 515 -20.99 10.98 -3.19
CA ASN A 515 -20.16 12.05 -3.73
C ASN A 515 -18.71 11.59 -3.94
N VAL A 516 -18.21 10.74 -3.04
CA VAL A 516 -16.83 10.23 -3.17
C VAL A 516 -16.71 9.21 -4.29
N ILE A 517 -17.70 8.34 -4.48
CA ILE A 517 -17.73 7.39 -5.61
C ILE A 517 -17.83 8.13 -6.93
N GLU A 518 -18.68 9.14 -7.04
CA GLU A 518 -18.74 10.00 -8.22
C GLU A 518 -17.39 10.69 -8.51
N LYS A 519 -16.70 11.13 -7.45
CA LYS A 519 -15.36 11.71 -7.58
C LYS A 519 -14.32 10.68 -8.02
N LEU A 520 -14.32 9.45 -7.50
CA LEU A 520 -13.44 8.36 -7.94
C LEU A 520 -13.69 8.02 -9.42
N ASN A 521 -14.95 7.92 -9.84
CA ASN A 521 -15.32 7.70 -11.24
C ASN A 521 -14.83 8.84 -12.15
N LYS A 522 -14.87 10.10 -11.69
CA LYS A 522 -14.33 11.28 -12.41
C LYS A 522 -12.82 11.19 -12.62
N TYR A 523 -12.13 10.47 -11.74
CA TYR A 523 -10.71 10.12 -11.85
C TYR A 523 -10.49 8.75 -12.52
N ASN A 524 -11.51 8.18 -13.18
CA ASN A 524 -11.44 6.86 -13.81
C ASN A 524 -10.96 5.74 -12.86
N VAL A 525 -11.45 5.76 -11.62
CA VAL A 525 -11.30 4.66 -10.67
C VAL A 525 -12.66 4.03 -10.44
N LYS A 526 -12.84 2.82 -10.94
CA LYS A 526 -14.08 2.07 -10.82
C LYS A 526 -14.15 1.37 -9.46
N VAL A 527 -15.26 1.49 -8.76
CA VAL A 527 -15.44 0.84 -7.45
C VAL A 527 -16.21 -0.46 -7.62
N LYS A 528 -15.68 -1.56 -7.09
CA LYS A 528 -16.32 -2.88 -7.05
C LYS A 528 -16.50 -3.36 -5.63
N ILE A 529 -17.67 -3.94 -5.34
CA ILE A 529 -18.03 -4.41 -4.01
C ILE A 529 -17.86 -5.92 -3.95
N LEU A 530 -17.02 -6.39 -3.04
CA LEU A 530 -16.74 -7.80 -2.78
C LEU A 530 -17.09 -8.11 -1.32
N THR A 531 -18.32 -8.61 -1.06
CA THR A 531 -18.82 -8.78 0.31
C THR A 531 -19.31 -10.19 0.61
N GLY A 532 -19.14 -10.62 1.87
CA GLY A 532 -19.77 -11.83 2.41
C GLY A 532 -21.27 -11.68 2.72
N ASP A 533 -21.80 -10.45 2.64
CA ASP A 533 -23.16 -10.12 3.03
C ASP A 533 -24.23 -10.63 2.06
N ASN A 534 -25.48 -10.54 2.52
CA ASN A 534 -26.65 -10.89 1.72
C ASN A 534 -26.80 -9.97 0.49
N PRO A 535 -27.14 -10.52 -0.70
CA PRO A 535 -27.29 -9.75 -1.94
C PRO A 535 -28.33 -8.63 -1.86
N TYR A 536 -29.42 -8.81 -1.12
CA TYR A 536 -30.46 -7.80 -1.00
C TYR A 536 -30.01 -6.57 -0.24
N SER A 537 -29.38 -6.76 0.93
CA SER A 537 -28.81 -5.64 1.71
C SER A 537 -27.66 -4.95 0.96
N THR A 538 -26.88 -5.73 0.20
CA THR A 538 -25.82 -5.19 -0.64
C THR A 538 -26.37 -4.34 -1.76
N LYS A 539 -27.43 -4.79 -2.45
CA LYS A 539 -28.10 -4.05 -3.52
C LYS A 539 -28.61 -2.69 -3.04
N SER A 540 -29.29 -2.67 -1.90
CA SER A 540 -29.83 -1.44 -1.33
C SER A 540 -28.75 -0.41 -1.02
N VAL A 541 -27.67 -0.83 -0.35
CA VAL A 541 -26.53 0.06 -0.03
C VAL A 541 -25.83 0.55 -1.30
N CYS A 542 -25.63 -0.32 -2.30
CA CYS A 542 -25.00 0.02 -3.57
C CYS A 542 -25.81 1.05 -4.37
N LEU A 543 -27.13 0.90 -4.42
CA LEU A 543 -28.03 1.86 -5.07
C LEU A 543 -27.93 3.25 -4.43
N LEU A 544 -27.95 3.31 -3.09
CA LEU A 544 -27.80 4.57 -2.35
C LEU A 544 -26.41 5.19 -2.54
N ALA A 545 -25.40 4.36 -2.73
CA ALA A 545 -24.01 4.78 -3.00
C ALA A 545 -23.75 5.15 -4.47
N GLY A 546 -24.72 4.92 -5.38
CA GLY A 546 -24.57 5.20 -6.81
C GLY A 546 -23.72 4.18 -7.57
N ILE A 547 -23.61 2.94 -7.05
CA ILE A 547 -22.92 1.82 -7.69
C ILE A 547 -23.93 0.99 -8.48
N ASN A 548 -23.56 0.60 -9.71
CA ASN A 548 -24.41 -0.26 -10.53
C ASN A 548 -24.57 -1.64 -9.89
N SER A 549 -25.78 -1.95 -9.46
CA SER A 549 -26.17 -3.19 -8.78
C SER A 549 -27.30 -3.95 -9.49
N GLU A 550 -27.49 -3.71 -10.80
CA GLU A 550 -28.48 -4.44 -11.61
C GLU A 550 -28.19 -5.94 -11.65
N LYS A 551 -26.91 -6.29 -11.76
CA LYS A 551 -26.43 -7.67 -11.75
C LYS A 551 -25.52 -7.89 -10.54
N ILE A 552 -25.90 -8.85 -9.70
CA ILE A 552 -25.12 -9.29 -8.55
C ILE A 552 -24.79 -10.76 -8.78
N TYR A 553 -23.49 -11.11 -8.66
CA TYR A 553 -23.05 -12.50 -8.69
C TYR A 553 -22.83 -12.99 -7.27
N LEU A 554 -23.26 -14.23 -7.00
CA LEU A 554 -23.06 -14.88 -5.71
C LEU A 554 -21.80 -15.73 -5.70
N GLY A 555 -21.24 -16.01 -4.52
CA GLY A 555 -20.12 -16.91 -4.36
C GLY A 555 -20.34 -18.27 -5.01
N SER A 556 -21.55 -18.83 -4.88
CA SER A 556 -21.96 -20.09 -5.54
C SER A 556 -21.93 -20.02 -7.07
N ASP A 557 -22.11 -18.85 -7.67
CA ASP A 557 -22.04 -18.67 -9.11
C ASP A 557 -20.58 -18.60 -9.56
N ILE A 558 -19.72 -17.97 -8.75
CA ILE A 558 -18.28 -17.85 -9.01
C ILE A 558 -17.60 -19.23 -9.00
N ASP A 559 -17.98 -20.11 -8.07
CA ASP A 559 -17.41 -21.45 -7.99
C ASP A 559 -17.69 -22.31 -9.24
N LYS A 560 -18.81 -22.03 -9.97
CA LYS A 560 -19.17 -22.72 -11.20
C LYS A 560 -18.43 -22.21 -12.45
N LEU A 561 -17.79 -21.02 -12.34
CA LEU A 561 -17.13 -20.40 -13.48
C LEU A 561 -15.65 -20.78 -13.55
N SER A 562 -15.17 -21.09 -14.76
CA SER A 562 -13.73 -21.14 -15.04
C SER A 562 -13.10 -19.73 -14.97
N ASP A 563 -11.79 -19.62 -14.73
CA ASP A 563 -11.08 -18.33 -14.68
C ASP A 563 -11.27 -17.51 -15.97
N LYS A 564 -11.28 -18.17 -17.13
CA LYS A 564 -11.55 -17.53 -18.44
C LYS A 564 -12.99 -16.96 -18.53
N SER A 565 -13.98 -17.60 -17.93
CA SER A 565 -15.34 -17.11 -17.92
C SER A 565 -15.52 -16.00 -16.87
N LEU A 566 -14.89 -16.17 -15.73
CA LEU A 566 -14.91 -15.19 -14.65
C LEU A 566 -14.19 -13.90 -15.06
N SER A 567 -13.10 -13.97 -15.84
CA SER A 567 -12.42 -12.81 -16.44
C SER A 567 -13.38 -11.88 -17.20
N LYS A 568 -14.33 -12.45 -17.96
CA LYS A 568 -15.33 -11.64 -18.67
C LYS A 568 -16.42 -11.08 -17.77
N VAL A 569 -16.75 -11.79 -16.69
CA VAL A 569 -17.78 -11.36 -15.72
C VAL A 569 -17.26 -10.21 -14.86
N VAL A 570 -16.03 -10.29 -14.37
CA VAL A 570 -15.45 -9.25 -13.50
C VAL A 570 -15.32 -7.89 -14.20
N GLU A 571 -15.25 -7.86 -15.54
CA GLU A 571 -15.26 -6.60 -16.29
C GLU A 571 -16.63 -5.89 -16.26
N LYS A 572 -17.70 -6.67 -16.29
CA LYS A 572 -19.08 -6.17 -16.49
C LYS A 572 -19.83 -5.95 -15.19
N VAL A 573 -19.46 -6.68 -14.15
CA VAL A 573 -20.19 -6.71 -12.87
C VAL A 573 -19.41 -5.95 -11.81
N ASP A 574 -20.11 -5.11 -11.05
CA ASP A 574 -19.51 -4.28 -10.01
C ASP A 574 -19.82 -4.76 -8.60
N VAL A 575 -20.75 -5.69 -8.44
CA VAL A 575 -21.20 -6.18 -7.12
C VAL A 575 -21.19 -7.70 -7.04
N PHE A 576 -20.49 -8.23 -6.05
CA PHE A 576 -20.37 -9.63 -5.74
C PHE A 576 -20.74 -9.85 -4.27
N ALA A 577 -21.64 -10.78 -3.98
CA ALA A 577 -22.22 -11.00 -2.66
C ALA A 577 -22.08 -12.45 -2.18
N ARG A 578 -22.22 -12.71 -0.88
CA ARG A 578 -22.03 -14.02 -0.26
C ARG A 578 -20.68 -14.66 -0.61
N LEU A 579 -19.63 -13.85 -0.69
CA LEU A 579 -18.29 -14.33 -0.98
C LEU A 579 -17.60 -14.87 0.27
N ASN A 580 -16.85 -15.94 0.09
CA ASN A 580 -15.83 -16.36 1.05
C ASN A 580 -14.48 -15.68 0.75
N PRO A 581 -13.48 -15.75 1.64
CA PRO A 581 -12.18 -15.10 1.45
C PRO A 581 -11.43 -15.55 0.18
N ILE A 582 -11.50 -16.83 -0.18
CA ILE A 582 -10.84 -17.41 -1.37
C ILE A 582 -11.48 -16.86 -2.66
N GLN A 583 -12.78 -16.71 -2.69
CA GLN A 583 -13.51 -16.14 -3.83
C GLN A 583 -13.19 -14.66 -4.01
N LYS A 584 -13.06 -13.89 -2.91
CA LYS A 584 -12.62 -12.48 -2.97
C LYS A 584 -11.22 -12.36 -3.57
N GLU A 585 -10.27 -13.15 -3.09
CA GLU A 585 -8.90 -13.21 -3.61
C GLU A 585 -8.88 -13.58 -5.10
N ARG A 586 -9.63 -14.62 -5.50
CA ARG A 586 -9.73 -15.07 -6.89
C ARG A 586 -10.22 -13.96 -7.83
N ILE A 587 -11.21 -13.17 -7.42
CA ILE A 587 -11.70 -12.02 -8.21
C ILE A 587 -10.60 -10.97 -8.36
N VAL A 588 -9.90 -10.63 -7.28
CA VAL A 588 -8.80 -9.66 -7.30
C VAL A 588 -7.68 -10.12 -8.22
N ARG A 589 -7.26 -11.40 -8.13
CA ARG A 589 -6.24 -12.00 -8.99
C ARG A 589 -6.63 -11.92 -10.47
N ILE A 590 -7.85 -12.28 -10.82
CA ILE A 590 -8.32 -12.25 -12.22
C ILE A 590 -8.39 -10.82 -12.76
N LEU A 591 -8.79 -9.84 -11.95
CA LEU A 591 -8.76 -8.44 -12.37
C LEU A 591 -7.33 -7.96 -12.67
N ARG A 592 -6.33 -8.39 -11.89
CA ARG A 592 -4.91 -8.12 -12.15
C ARG A 592 -4.42 -8.82 -13.43
N GLU A 593 -4.81 -10.07 -13.63
CA GLU A 593 -4.51 -10.83 -14.87
C GLU A 593 -5.12 -10.15 -16.11
N ASN A 594 -6.25 -9.47 -15.96
CA ASN A 594 -6.86 -8.60 -16.99
C ASN A 594 -6.12 -7.27 -17.19
N ASN A 595 -4.92 -7.10 -16.62
CA ASN A 595 -4.10 -5.88 -16.67
C ASN A 595 -4.71 -4.65 -15.97
N HIS A 596 -5.60 -4.83 -14.99
CA HIS A 596 -6.00 -3.76 -14.10
C HIS A 596 -4.98 -3.55 -12.98
N VAL A 597 -4.91 -2.34 -12.46
CA VAL A 597 -4.21 -2.03 -11.22
C VAL A 597 -5.24 -1.96 -10.11
N VAL A 598 -5.26 -3.02 -9.30
CA VAL A 598 -6.33 -3.25 -8.34
C VAL A 598 -5.91 -2.81 -6.93
N GLY A 599 -6.67 -1.87 -6.37
CA GLY A 599 -6.64 -1.59 -4.94
C GLY A 599 -7.67 -2.44 -4.22
N TYR A 600 -7.33 -2.97 -3.05
CA TYR A 600 -8.28 -3.66 -2.19
C TYR A 600 -8.32 -3.00 -0.81
N MET A 601 -9.53 -2.65 -0.36
CA MET A 601 -9.74 -2.10 0.99
C MET A 601 -10.50 -3.08 1.86
N GLY A 602 -9.89 -3.47 2.99
CA GLY A 602 -10.48 -4.39 3.96
C GLY A 602 -10.01 -4.13 5.38
N ASP A 603 -10.79 -4.56 6.36
CA ASP A 603 -10.51 -4.39 7.79
C ASP A 603 -10.65 -5.68 8.62
N GLY A 604 -11.17 -6.73 7.99
CA GLY A 604 -11.41 -8.03 8.61
C GLY A 604 -10.31 -9.05 8.33
N ILE A 605 -10.36 -10.15 9.06
CA ILE A 605 -9.51 -11.34 8.85
C ILE A 605 -9.74 -11.90 7.44
N ASN A 606 -11.00 -11.89 7.01
CA ASN A 606 -11.45 -12.45 5.73
C ASN A 606 -10.89 -11.70 4.51
N ASP A 607 -10.35 -10.50 4.71
CA ASP A 607 -9.81 -9.65 3.65
C ASP A 607 -8.31 -9.81 3.45
N ALA A 608 -7.60 -10.45 4.40
CA ALA A 608 -6.15 -10.57 4.38
C ALA A 608 -5.59 -11.22 3.08
N PRO A 609 -6.18 -12.29 2.51
CA PRO A 609 -5.72 -12.85 1.24
C PRO A 609 -5.86 -11.83 0.10
N SER A 610 -7.00 -11.15 -0.01
CA SER A 610 -7.26 -10.14 -1.04
C SER A 610 -6.36 -8.90 -0.91
N LEU A 611 -6.05 -8.48 0.34
CA LEU A 611 -5.10 -7.40 0.62
C LEU A 611 -3.68 -7.73 0.13
N LYS A 612 -3.24 -8.98 0.28
CA LYS A 612 -1.93 -9.45 -0.19
C LYS A 612 -1.89 -9.60 -1.71
N GLU A 613 -2.98 -10.10 -2.29
CA GLU A 613 -3.08 -10.36 -3.73
C GLU A 613 -3.22 -9.06 -4.53
N SER A 614 -3.80 -8.00 -3.98
CA SER A 614 -3.96 -6.73 -4.68
C SER A 614 -2.63 -6.01 -4.96
N ASP A 615 -2.61 -5.13 -5.97
CA ASP A 615 -1.47 -4.24 -6.24
C ASP A 615 -1.27 -3.22 -5.11
N ILE A 616 -2.38 -2.87 -4.41
CA ILE A 616 -2.37 -1.99 -3.25
C ILE A 616 -3.35 -2.49 -2.21
N GLY A 617 -2.83 -3.02 -1.12
CA GLY A 617 -3.61 -3.34 0.06
C GLY A 617 -3.83 -2.11 0.94
N LEU A 618 -5.09 -1.76 1.18
CA LEU A 618 -5.51 -0.62 2.00
C LEU A 618 -6.25 -1.13 3.23
N SER A 619 -5.81 -0.77 4.43
CA SER A 619 -6.50 -1.10 5.67
C SER A 619 -6.80 0.16 6.49
N VAL A 620 -7.52 0.03 7.59
CA VAL A 620 -7.89 1.14 8.47
C VAL A 620 -7.28 0.98 9.84
N ASN A 621 -7.15 2.07 10.59
CA ASN A 621 -6.55 2.05 11.93
C ASN A 621 -7.26 1.11 12.92
N GLY A 622 -8.60 0.97 12.80
CA GLY A 622 -9.41 0.06 13.61
C GLY A 622 -9.52 -1.38 13.08
N ALA A 623 -8.77 -1.74 12.03
CA ALA A 623 -8.77 -3.08 11.46
C ALA A 623 -8.05 -4.10 12.37
N THR A 624 -8.31 -5.38 12.09
CA THR A 624 -7.57 -6.48 12.74
C THR A 624 -6.08 -6.41 12.41
N ASP A 625 -5.24 -6.95 13.30
CA ASP A 625 -3.79 -6.91 13.11
C ASP A 625 -3.36 -7.63 11.83
N ILE A 626 -4.05 -8.71 11.47
CA ILE A 626 -3.84 -9.45 10.23
C ILE A 626 -4.08 -8.56 8.99
N ALA A 627 -5.19 -7.81 8.98
CA ALA A 627 -5.51 -6.92 7.88
C ALA A 627 -4.50 -5.77 7.77
N LYS A 628 -4.09 -5.17 8.91
CA LYS A 628 -3.03 -4.15 8.94
C LYS A 628 -1.69 -4.69 8.45
N GLU A 629 -1.31 -5.92 8.85
CA GLU A 629 -0.04 -6.52 8.44
C GLU A 629 -0.03 -6.83 6.94
N SER A 630 -1.14 -7.32 6.41
CA SER A 630 -1.31 -7.65 4.99
C SER A 630 -1.40 -6.42 4.07
N SER A 631 -1.65 -5.22 4.63
CA SER A 631 -1.83 -3.99 3.86
C SER A 631 -0.53 -3.25 3.56
N ASP A 632 -0.52 -2.46 2.49
CA ASP A 632 0.57 -1.56 2.11
C ASP A 632 0.43 -0.17 2.70
N MET A 633 -0.81 0.23 2.97
CA MET A 633 -1.16 1.53 3.56
C MET A 633 -2.26 1.38 4.60
N ILE A 634 -2.20 2.22 5.63
CA ILE A 634 -3.20 2.26 6.69
C ILE A 634 -3.87 3.64 6.69
N LEU A 635 -5.19 3.65 6.52
CA LEU A 635 -6.00 4.85 6.61
C LEU A 635 -6.28 5.15 8.09
N LEU A 636 -5.90 6.32 8.56
CA LEU A 636 -6.16 6.75 9.94
C LEU A 636 -7.63 7.13 10.16
N GLU A 637 -8.33 7.44 9.08
CA GLU A 637 -9.78 7.68 9.06
C GLU A 637 -10.43 6.68 8.10
N LYS A 638 -11.50 6.03 8.53
CA LYS A 638 -12.23 5.05 7.74
C LYS A 638 -13.15 5.77 6.73
N SER A 639 -12.55 6.43 5.73
CA SER A 639 -13.25 7.21 4.71
C SER A 639 -12.67 6.98 3.32
N LEU A 640 -13.54 6.72 2.34
CA LEU A 640 -13.18 6.64 0.92
C LEU A 640 -12.62 7.96 0.36
N LYS A 641 -12.96 9.11 0.98
CA LYS A 641 -12.42 10.42 0.60
C LYS A 641 -10.89 10.45 0.70
N VAL A 642 -10.36 9.84 1.76
CA VAL A 642 -8.91 9.73 1.99
C VAL A 642 -8.23 8.94 0.86
N ILE A 643 -8.90 7.91 0.32
CA ILE A 643 -8.41 7.14 -0.83
C ILE A 643 -8.39 8.01 -2.09
N CYS A 644 -9.45 8.75 -2.36
CA CYS A 644 -9.51 9.65 -3.51
C CYS A 644 -8.38 10.68 -3.49
N ASP A 645 -8.14 11.28 -2.33
CA ASP A 645 -7.02 12.21 -2.15
C ASP A 645 -5.65 11.53 -2.28
N GLY A 646 -5.58 10.25 -1.90
CA GLY A 646 -4.42 9.39 -2.08
C GLY A 646 -4.12 9.10 -3.55
N VAL A 647 -5.13 8.76 -4.34
CA VAL A 647 -5.01 8.55 -5.79
C VAL A 647 -4.48 9.80 -6.50
N ILE A 648 -5.02 10.97 -6.15
CA ILE A 648 -4.58 12.26 -6.71
C ILE A 648 -3.09 12.49 -6.39
N GLU A 649 -2.69 12.27 -5.14
CA GLU A 649 -1.29 12.46 -4.73
C GLU A 649 -0.36 11.45 -5.39
N GLY A 650 -0.76 10.17 -5.49
CA GLY A 650 0.00 9.14 -6.21
C GLY A 650 0.22 9.50 -7.68
N ARG A 651 -0.80 10.05 -8.36
CA ARG A 651 -0.68 10.54 -9.75
C ARG A 651 0.25 11.72 -9.89
N LYS A 652 0.27 12.64 -8.91
CA LYS A 652 1.23 13.75 -8.89
C LYS A 652 2.66 13.26 -8.75
N VAL A 653 2.90 12.31 -7.84
CA VAL A 653 4.21 11.68 -7.66
C VAL A 653 4.66 10.99 -8.94
N TYR A 654 3.80 10.19 -9.54
CA TYR A 654 4.09 9.51 -10.81
C TYR A 654 4.36 10.49 -11.94
N GLY A 655 3.54 11.55 -12.06
CA GLY A 655 3.71 12.58 -13.07
C GLY A 655 5.08 13.27 -13.00
N ASN A 656 5.55 13.59 -11.80
CA ASN A 656 6.86 14.21 -11.62
C ASN A 656 8.02 13.25 -11.92
N ILE A 657 7.86 11.96 -11.64
CA ILE A 657 8.85 10.94 -12.03
C ILE A 657 8.93 10.84 -13.57
N ILE A 658 7.80 10.78 -14.26
CA ILE A 658 7.77 10.72 -15.73
C ILE A 658 8.31 12.01 -16.36
N LYS A 659 8.02 13.19 -15.78
CA LYS A 659 8.62 14.45 -16.24
C LYS A 659 10.15 14.36 -16.18
N TYR A 660 10.70 14.01 -15.04
CA TYR A 660 12.14 13.86 -14.88
C TYR A 660 12.71 12.91 -15.94
N MET A 661 12.14 11.72 -16.07
CA MET A 661 12.65 10.73 -17.01
C MET A 661 12.63 11.23 -18.45
N LYS A 662 11.54 11.85 -18.88
CA LYS A 662 11.43 12.38 -20.25
C LYS A 662 12.38 13.55 -20.48
N MET A 663 12.60 14.41 -19.47
CA MET A 663 13.56 15.51 -19.55
C MET A 663 15.00 15.00 -19.65
N ALA A 664 15.45 14.24 -18.66
CA ALA A 664 16.81 13.75 -18.59
C ALA A 664 17.15 12.90 -19.82
N LEU A 665 16.35 11.88 -20.12
CA LEU A 665 16.61 10.97 -21.24
C LEU A 665 16.60 11.66 -22.61
N SER A 666 15.78 12.70 -22.81
CA SER A 666 15.76 13.42 -24.07
C SER A 666 16.93 14.38 -24.23
N ALA A 667 17.39 15.01 -23.14
CA ALA A 667 18.57 15.85 -23.13
C ALA A 667 19.83 15.02 -23.37
N ASP A 668 20.08 14.01 -22.54
CA ASP A 668 21.24 13.12 -22.65
C ASP A 668 21.34 12.49 -24.07
N PHE A 669 20.21 12.03 -24.63
CA PHE A 669 20.20 11.45 -25.96
C PHE A 669 20.49 12.51 -27.05
N GLY A 670 19.96 13.73 -26.88
CA GLY A 670 20.20 14.84 -27.78
C GLY A 670 21.67 15.25 -27.82
N ASP A 671 22.28 15.45 -26.67
CA ASP A 671 23.67 15.86 -26.56
C ASP A 671 24.62 14.82 -27.15
N VAL A 672 24.39 13.56 -26.85
CA VAL A 672 25.23 12.49 -27.38
C VAL A 672 25.12 12.36 -28.88
N PHE A 673 23.91 12.55 -29.44
CA PHE A 673 23.72 12.52 -30.88
C PHE A 673 24.38 13.74 -31.55
N SER A 674 24.35 14.91 -30.90
CA SER A 674 25.05 16.12 -31.32
C SER A 674 26.57 15.97 -31.27
N ILE A 675 27.09 15.34 -30.20
CA ILE A 675 28.51 14.99 -30.06
C ILE A 675 28.96 14.07 -31.21
N MET A 676 28.18 13.02 -31.49
CA MET A 676 28.50 12.09 -32.56
C MET A 676 28.57 12.78 -33.94
N ILE A 677 27.63 13.67 -34.23
CA ILE A 677 27.66 14.48 -35.48
C ILE A 677 28.87 15.40 -35.50
N ALA A 678 29.11 16.14 -34.41
CA ALA A 678 30.24 17.08 -34.31
C ALA A 678 31.59 16.38 -34.46
N SER A 679 31.77 15.18 -33.90
CA SER A 679 32.97 14.39 -33.98
C SER A 679 33.37 14.00 -35.41
N ILE A 680 32.36 13.88 -36.32
CA ILE A 680 32.60 13.56 -37.73
C ILE A 680 33.16 14.78 -38.49
N PHE A 681 32.73 15.99 -38.15
CA PHE A 681 33.02 17.20 -38.95
C PHE A 681 34.09 18.13 -38.35
N LEU A 682 34.25 18.09 -37.02
CA LEU A 682 35.20 18.99 -36.35
C LEU A 682 36.60 18.37 -36.23
N PRO A 683 37.66 19.14 -36.50
CA PRO A 683 39.06 18.68 -36.33
C PRO A 683 39.49 18.61 -34.85
N PHE A 684 38.64 19.02 -33.93
CA PHE A 684 38.89 19.01 -32.46
C PHE A 684 37.66 18.45 -31.74
N LEU A 685 37.80 18.13 -30.46
CA LEU A 685 36.67 17.68 -29.65
C LEU A 685 35.64 18.80 -29.48
N PRO A 686 34.33 18.53 -29.70
CA PRO A 686 33.28 19.55 -29.60
C PRO A 686 33.09 20.11 -28.18
N LEU A 687 33.39 19.28 -27.16
CA LEU A 687 33.50 19.63 -25.73
C LEU A 687 34.66 18.83 -25.13
N LEU A 688 35.32 19.43 -24.17
CA LEU A 688 36.30 18.68 -23.37
C LEU A 688 35.60 17.84 -22.31
N PRO A 689 36.19 16.68 -21.92
CA PRO A 689 35.59 15.80 -20.89
C PRO A 689 35.19 16.55 -19.62
N ILE A 690 36.04 17.49 -19.20
CA ILE A 690 35.80 18.27 -17.99
C ILE A 690 34.62 19.27 -18.14
N GLN A 691 34.52 19.90 -19.32
CA GLN A 691 33.38 20.80 -19.60
C GLN A 691 32.07 20.06 -19.62
N MET A 692 32.03 18.84 -20.19
CA MET A 692 30.88 17.96 -20.21
C MET A 692 30.42 17.58 -18.78
N LEU A 693 31.35 17.17 -17.93
CA LEU A 693 31.04 16.85 -16.52
C LEU A 693 30.49 18.07 -15.76
N PHE A 694 31.00 19.27 -16.09
CA PHE A 694 30.48 20.50 -15.49
C PHE A 694 29.08 20.83 -15.97
N GLN A 695 28.79 20.59 -17.25
CA GLN A 695 27.47 20.73 -17.85
C GLN A 695 26.45 19.81 -17.15
N ASP A 696 26.75 18.52 -17.06
CA ASP A 696 25.92 17.51 -16.40
C ASP A 696 25.63 17.90 -14.94
N PHE A 697 26.66 18.36 -14.22
CA PHE A 697 26.49 18.77 -12.83
C PHE A 697 25.54 19.96 -12.65
N ILE A 698 25.66 21.01 -13.50
CA ILE A 698 24.76 22.18 -13.45
C ILE A 698 23.34 21.78 -13.84
N TYR A 699 23.20 20.92 -14.84
CA TYR A 699 21.90 20.43 -15.30
C TYR A 699 21.23 19.57 -14.22
N ASP A 700 21.94 18.61 -13.64
CA ASP A 700 21.47 17.75 -12.56
C ASP A 700 20.99 18.56 -11.36
N PHE A 701 21.73 19.63 -11.00
CA PHE A 701 21.35 20.53 -9.93
C PHE A 701 19.99 21.19 -10.20
N SER A 702 19.71 21.58 -11.44
CA SER A 702 18.41 22.16 -11.84
C SER A 702 17.25 21.20 -11.62
N GLN A 703 17.48 19.89 -11.82
CA GLN A 703 16.47 18.85 -11.78
C GLN A 703 16.02 18.48 -10.36
N ILE A 704 16.77 18.83 -9.33
CA ILE A 704 16.40 18.65 -7.90
C ILE A 704 15.05 19.33 -7.60
N GLY A 705 14.67 20.33 -8.40
CA GLY A 705 13.38 21.03 -8.31
C GLY A 705 12.16 20.24 -8.82
N ILE A 706 12.34 19.24 -9.67
CA ILE A 706 11.25 18.51 -10.35
C ILE A 706 10.28 17.82 -9.39
N PRO A 707 10.73 17.16 -8.31
CA PRO A 707 9.82 16.60 -7.30
C PRO A 707 8.83 17.60 -6.71
N TYR A 708 9.17 18.89 -6.75
CA TYR A 708 8.34 19.98 -6.20
C TYR A 708 7.43 20.62 -7.25
N ASP A 709 7.53 20.22 -8.52
CA ASP A 709 6.72 20.82 -9.58
C ASP A 709 5.24 20.40 -9.48
N ASN A 710 4.38 21.23 -10.05
CA ASN A 710 2.96 20.99 -10.15
C ASN A 710 2.64 20.11 -11.36
N VAL A 711 1.70 19.20 -11.21
CA VAL A 711 1.23 18.31 -12.27
C VAL A 711 -0.11 18.82 -12.78
N ASP A 712 -0.29 18.87 -14.11
CA ASP A 712 -1.51 19.35 -14.74
C ASP A 712 -2.73 18.47 -14.37
N ASP A 713 -3.89 19.11 -14.19
CA ASP A 713 -5.12 18.42 -13.80
C ASP A 713 -5.57 17.37 -14.82
N GLU A 714 -5.25 17.56 -16.09
CA GLU A 714 -5.57 16.60 -17.17
C GLU A 714 -4.80 15.29 -16.99
N PHE A 715 -3.55 15.37 -16.57
CA PHE A 715 -2.75 14.19 -16.26
C PHE A 715 -3.33 13.40 -15.09
N ILE A 716 -3.83 14.12 -14.07
CA ILE A 716 -4.37 13.51 -12.83
C ILE A 716 -5.70 12.81 -13.08
N LYS A 717 -6.48 13.17 -14.12
CA LYS A 717 -7.83 12.64 -14.39
C LYS A 717 -7.86 11.15 -14.74
N SER A 718 -6.78 10.58 -15.28
CA SER A 718 -6.74 9.18 -15.70
C SER A 718 -5.61 8.40 -15.06
N PRO A 719 -5.80 7.10 -14.75
CA PRO A 719 -4.72 6.25 -14.29
C PRO A 719 -3.64 6.14 -15.36
N LYS A 720 -2.38 6.12 -14.92
CA LYS A 720 -1.22 6.03 -15.82
C LYS A 720 -0.42 4.78 -15.48
N LYS A 721 -0.22 3.93 -16.49
CA LYS A 721 0.60 2.72 -16.39
C LYS A 721 1.99 2.97 -16.97
N TRP A 722 2.97 2.20 -16.55
CA TRP A 722 4.31 2.26 -17.10
C TRP A 722 4.32 1.93 -18.60
N ASN A 723 4.80 2.88 -19.40
CA ASN A 723 4.93 2.74 -20.85
C ASN A 723 6.38 2.97 -21.27
N THR A 724 7.20 1.93 -21.18
CA THR A 724 8.62 1.99 -21.54
C THR A 724 8.81 2.37 -23.01
N ASN A 725 7.96 1.81 -23.90
CA ASN A 725 8.02 2.11 -25.32
C ASN A 725 7.66 3.57 -25.64
N GLY A 726 6.71 4.14 -24.90
CA GLY A 726 6.34 5.56 -25.03
C GLY A 726 7.50 6.47 -24.61
N ILE A 727 8.20 6.14 -23.53
CA ILE A 727 9.39 6.87 -23.07
C ILE A 727 10.50 6.82 -24.11
N SER A 728 10.81 5.64 -24.67
CA SER A 728 11.84 5.46 -25.72
C SER A 728 11.52 6.28 -26.97
N LYS A 729 10.28 6.22 -27.45
CA LYS A 729 9.86 7.04 -28.61
C LYS A 729 10.00 8.54 -28.34
N TYR A 730 9.63 8.96 -27.15
CA TYR A 730 9.74 10.35 -26.73
C TYR A 730 11.22 10.79 -26.73
N MET A 731 12.09 10.04 -26.09
CA MET A 731 13.54 10.26 -26.04
C MET A 731 14.14 10.47 -27.43
N ILE A 732 13.84 9.56 -28.38
CA ILE A 732 14.38 9.64 -29.73
C ILE A 732 13.86 10.87 -30.47
N VAL A 733 12.56 11.14 -30.43
CA VAL A 733 11.95 12.26 -31.15
C VAL A 733 12.46 13.61 -30.63
N MET A 734 12.48 13.76 -29.31
CA MET A 734 12.90 15.03 -28.69
C MET A 734 14.41 15.22 -28.72
N GLY A 735 15.19 14.15 -28.55
CA GLY A 735 16.65 14.21 -28.65
C GLY A 735 17.12 14.59 -30.06
N ILE A 736 16.59 13.94 -31.10
CA ILE A 736 16.91 14.32 -32.48
C ILE A 736 16.49 15.77 -32.75
N THR A 737 15.35 16.22 -32.19
CA THR A 737 14.91 17.61 -32.36
C THR A 737 15.90 18.59 -31.73
N SER A 738 16.47 18.28 -30.56
CA SER A 738 17.52 19.06 -29.91
C SER A 738 18.79 19.09 -30.77
N SER A 739 19.24 17.94 -31.25
CA SER A 739 20.43 17.81 -32.07
C SER A 739 20.38 18.60 -33.39
N ILE A 740 19.20 18.74 -34.00
CA ILE A 740 19.06 19.60 -35.19
C ILE A 740 19.41 21.05 -34.87
N ILE A 741 19.05 21.53 -33.70
CA ILE A 741 19.36 22.89 -33.25
C ILE A 741 20.87 23.02 -32.98
N ASP A 742 21.49 22.00 -32.36
CA ASP A 742 22.94 21.99 -32.13
C ASP A 742 23.70 22.04 -33.43
N VAL A 743 23.27 21.29 -34.45
CA VAL A 743 23.88 21.35 -35.80
C VAL A 743 23.77 22.76 -36.38
N ILE A 744 22.61 23.43 -36.23
CA ILE A 744 22.46 24.81 -36.69
C ILE A 744 23.40 25.74 -35.90
N ALA A 745 23.55 25.53 -34.59
CA ALA A 745 24.49 26.26 -33.74
C ALA A 745 25.92 26.03 -34.22
N PHE A 746 26.34 24.80 -34.52
CA PHE A 746 27.66 24.46 -35.05
C PHE A 746 27.95 25.18 -36.36
N ILE A 747 26.99 25.24 -37.27
CA ILE A 747 27.11 25.99 -38.52
C ILE A 747 27.34 27.50 -38.24
N ILE A 748 26.58 28.08 -37.31
CA ILE A 748 26.75 29.50 -36.92
C ILE A 748 28.15 29.71 -36.30
N PHE A 749 28.56 28.84 -35.40
CA PHE A 749 29.87 28.98 -34.74
C PHE A 749 31.02 28.87 -35.74
N TRP A 750 30.92 27.95 -36.69
CA TRP A 750 31.96 27.69 -37.69
C TRP A 750 32.03 28.77 -38.76
N TYR A 751 30.92 29.08 -39.40
CA TYR A 751 30.90 29.98 -40.60
C TYR A 751 30.65 31.46 -40.27
N VAL A 752 29.78 31.74 -39.27
CA VAL A 752 29.40 33.09 -38.96
C VAL A 752 30.30 33.74 -37.94
N LEU A 753 30.61 33.01 -36.84
CA LEU A 753 31.50 33.52 -35.79
C LEU A 753 32.97 33.20 -36.06
N GLY A 754 33.26 32.34 -37.04
CA GLY A 754 34.61 32.04 -37.46
C GLY A 754 35.42 31.24 -36.45
N TYR A 755 34.77 30.39 -35.66
CA TYR A 755 35.43 29.46 -34.72
C TYR A 755 35.78 28.14 -35.42
N ASN A 756 36.61 28.20 -36.49
CA ASN A 756 36.80 27.16 -37.47
C ASN A 756 38.26 26.63 -37.54
N SER A 757 39.06 26.89 -36.53
CA SER A 757 40.47 26.42 -36.43
C SER A 757 40.73 25.80 -35.06
N ILE A 758 41.81 24.99 -34.98
CA ILE A 758 42.24 24.36 -33.72
C ILE A 758 42.58 25.44 -32.68
N GLU A 759 43.13 26.57 -33.08
CA GLU A 759 43.46 27.69 -32.20
C GLU A 759 42.20 28.35 -31.59
N LYS A 760 41.07 28.26 -32.28
CA LYS A 760 39.79 28.78 -31.82
C LYS A 760 38.85 27.70 -31.25
N ALA A 761 39.37 26.49 -31.03
CA ALA A 761 38.60 25.39 -30.47
C ALA A 761 37.95 25.74 -29.13
N SER A 762 38.69 26.45 -28.23
CA SER A 762 38.17 26.90 -26.93
C SER A 762 36.97 27.83 -27.05
N TYR A 763 36.90 28.69 -28.06
CA TYR A 763 35.75 29.56 -28.34
C TYR A 763 34.54 28.74 -28.76
N PHE A 764 34.73 27.77 -29.65
CA PHE A 764 33.68 26.86 -30.10
C PHE A 764 33.13 26.04 -28.93
N GLN A 765 33.96 25.43 -28.13
CA GLN A 765 33.63 24.63 -26.97
C GLN A 765 32.86 25.44 -25.93
N THR A 766 33.31 26.67 -25.64
CA THR A 766 32.61 27.58 -24.73
C THR A 766 31.24 27.99 -25.26
N ALA A 767 31.14 28.28 -26.56
CA ALA A 767 29.91 28.66 -27.19
C ALA A 767 28.87 27.52 -27.13
N TRP A 768 29.32 26.28 -27.39
CA TRP A 768 28.42 25.13 -27.32
C TRP A 768 28.06 24.77 -25.86
N PHE A 769 29.00 24.82 -24.93
CA PHE A 769 28.71 24.62 -23.49
C PHE A 769 27.56 25.53 -23.01
N ILE A 770 27.62 26.83 -23.35
CA ILE A 770 26.54 27.78 -22.96
C ILE A 770 25.24 27.46 -23.69
N THR A 771 25.30 27.21 -25.00
CA THR A 771 24.10 27.01 -25.82
C THR A 771 23.39 25.73 -25.45
N SER A 772 24.11 24.61 -25.36
CA SER A 772 23.57 23.30 -24.99
C SER A 772 22.92 23.35 -23.61
N LEU A 773 23.63 23.84 -22.59
CA LEU A 773 23.12 23.84 -21.22
C LEU A 773 21.87 24.75 -21.07
N ILE A 774 21.80 25.91 -21.77
CA ILE A 774 20.60 26.76 -21.74
C ILE A 774 19.43 26.09 -22.48
N THR A 775 19.66 25.42 -23.61
CA THR A 775 18.61 24.68 -24.31
C THR A 775 18.06 23.51 -23.48
N GLU A 776 18.96 22.80 -22.76
CA GLU A 776 18.56 21.77 -21.81
C GLU A 776 17.70 22.31 -20.65
N LEU A 777 18.07 23.47 -20.09
CA LEU A 777 17.25 24.13 -19.06
C LEU A 777 15.89 24.59 -19.62
N MET A 778 15.82 24.99 -20.91
CA MET A 778 14.57 25.36 -21.55
C MET A 778 13.66 24.15 -21.84
N ILE A 779 14.22 22.97 -22.08
CA ILE A 779 13.41 21.75 -22.31
C ILE A 779 12.57 21.42 -21.08
N ILE A 780 13.06 21.73 -19.87
CA ILE A 780 12.35 21.54 -18.61
C ILE A 780 10.98 22.25 -18.67
N TYR A 781 10.94 23.50 -19.14
CA TYR A 781 9.69 24.27 -19.23
C TYR A 781 8.71 23.69 -20.26
N ASN A 782 9.22 23.09 -21.34
CA ASN A 782 8.40 22.55 -22.41
C ASN A 782 7.86 21.15 -22.09
N VAL A 783 8.70 20.29 -21.50
CA VAL A 783 8.32 18.90 -21.19
C VAL A 783 7.36 18.80 -20.01
N ARG A 784 7.48 19.67 -19.02
CA ARG A 784 6.73 19.61 -17.76
C ARG A 784 5.22 19.64 -17.89
N THR A 785 4.69 20.14 -19.03
CA THR A 785 3.24 20.31 -19.25
C THR A 785 2.84 19.88 -20.64
N SER A 786 1.62 19.33 -20.80
CA SER A 786 1.00 19.11 -22.11
C SER A 786 0.43 20.38 -22.73
N LYS A 787 0.23 21.43 -21.93
CA LYS A 787 -0.40 22.68 -22.34
C LYS A 787 0.47 23.48 -23.31
N HIS A 788 -0.18 24.30 -24.10
CA HIS A 788 0.49 25.26 -24.97
C HIS A 788 0.99 26.49 -24.18
N ILE A 789 1.90 27.25 -24.80
CA ILE A 789 2.53 28.43 -24.18
C ILE A 789 1.50 29.44 -23.68
N TYR A 790 0.36 29.55 -24.39
CA TYR A 790 -0.71 30.47 -24.05
C TYR A 790 -1.63 29.96 -22.93
N GLU A 791 -1.52 28.70 -22.57
CA GLU A 791 -2.34 28.08 -21.52
C GLU A 791 -1.60 28.13 -20.18
N LYS A 792 -2.30 28.57 -19.16
CA LYS A 792 -1.71 28.71 -17.84
C LYS A 792 -1.32 27.36 -17.25
N SER A 793 -0.02 27.11 -17.10
CA SER A 793 0.53 25.99 -16.33
C SER A 793 1.45 26.56 -15.25
N ASN A 794 1.10 26.31 -13.99
CA ASN A 794 1.82 26.85 -12.84
C ASN A 794 3.08 26.02 -12.55
N ILE A 795 4.25 26.59 -12.88
CA ILE A 795 5.53 26.02 -12.42
C ILE A 795 5.69 26.25 -10.92
N SER A 796 6.34 25.32 -10.23
CA SER A 796 6.65 25.52 -8.81
C SER A 796 7.77 26.58 -8.65
N PRO A 797 7.71 27.42 -7.60
CA PRO A 797 8.76 28.40 -7.34
C PRO A 797 10.14 27.77 -7.15
N VAL A 798 10.17 26.56 -6.59
CA VAL A 798 11.43 25.82 -6.37
C VAL A 798 12.07 25.43 -7.70
N LEU A 799 11.30 24.83 -8.61
CA LEU A 799 11.81 24.45 -9.93
C LEU A 799 12.24 25.70 -10.73
N ALA A 800 11.41 26.73 -10.75
CA ALA A 800 11.75 27.99 -11.43
C ALA A 800 13.03 28.63 -10.87
N GLY A 801 13.17 28.69 -9.54
CA GLY A 801 14.35 29.25 -8.89
C GLY A 801 15.63 28.47 -9.20
N LEU A 802 15.59 27.13 -9.16
CA LEU A 802 16.74 26.30 -9.47
C LEU A 802 17.15 26.39 -10.95
N THR A 803 16.19 26.38 -11.88
CA THR A 803 16.48 26.49 -13.32
C THR A 803 17.05 27.88 -13.68
N ILE A 804 16.53 28.96 -13.10
CA ILE A 804 17.09 30.31 -13.29
C ILE A 804 18.49 30.40 -12.70
N PHE A 805 18.69 29.87 -11.50
CA PHE A 805 20.02 29.84 -10.87
C PHE A 805 21.03 29.06 -11.71
N SER A 806 20.67 27.87 -12.23
CA SER A 806 21.50 27.11 -13.15
C SER A 806 21.80 27.87 -14.45
N GLY A 807 20.82 28.57 -15.01
CA GLY A 807 21.05 29.42 -16.18
C GLY A 807 22.03 30.57 -15.95
N ILE A 808 21.94 31.22 -14.79
CA ILE A 808 22.93 32.25 -14.37
C ILE A 808 24.30 31.62 -14.19
N LEU A 809 24.37 30.45 -13.55
CA LEU A 809 25.62 29.72 -13.33
C LEU A 809 26.28 29.33 -14.67
N THR A 810 25.48 28.90 -15.66
CA THR A 810 25.95 28.58 -17.02
C THR A 810 26.70 29.75 -17.66
N ILE A 811 26.19 30.97 -17.53
CA ILE A 811 26.83 32.18 -18.11
C ILE A 811 28.05 32.60 -17.32
N ILE A 812 28.01 32.47 -15.98
CA ILE A 812 29.10 32.86 -15.10
C ILE A 812 30.30 31.90 -15.16
N THR A 813 30.04 30.60 -15.37
CA THR A 813 31.09 29.57 -15.35
C THR A 813 32.24 29.87 -16.31
N PRO A 814 32.07 30.19 -17.61
CA PRO A 814 33.16 30.55 -18.47
C PRO A 814 33.85 31.84 -18.05
N LEU A 815 33.14 32.85 -17.54
CA LEU A 815 33.69 34.13 -17.10
C LEU A 815 34.66 33.98 -15.90
N VAL A 816 34.36 33.02 -15.01
CA VAL A 816 35.18 32.73 -13.83
C VAL A 816 36.34 31.76 -14.18
N MET A 817 36.01 30.74 -14.97
CA MET A 817 36.91 29.61 -15.26
C MET A 817 37.93 29.92 -16.38
N HIS A 818 37.75 30.98 -17.20
CA HIS A 818 38.70 31.33 -18.26
C HIS A 818 40.10 31.59 -17.75
N LYS A 819 40.27 31.99 -16.48
CA LYS A 819 41.55 32.18 -15.83
C LYS A 819 42.29 30.86 -15.48
N ILE A 820 41.60 29.77 -15.56
CA ILE A 820 42.15 28.44 -15.25
C ILE A 820 42.38 27.72 -16.57
N THR A 821 43.67 27.71 -17.01
CA THR A 821 44.09 27.25 -18.36
C THR A 821 43.59 25.86 -18.72
N ASN A 822 43.44 24.95 -17.75
CA ASN A 822 43.03 23.58 -18.00
C ASN A 822 41.50 23.38 -18.35
N PHE A 823 40.67 24.41 -18.16
CA PHE A 823 39.28 24.33 -18.54
C PHE A 823 39.00 24.78 -19.96
N HIS A 824 40.00 25.47 -20.57
CA HIS A 824 39.89 26.02 -21.95
C HIS A 824 38.58 26.80 -22.22
N PHE A 825 38.05 27.49 -21.21
CA PHE A 825 36.96 28.43 -21.41
C PHE A 825 37.50 29.79 -21.87
N GLU A 826 36.73 30.40 -22.78
CA GLU A 826 37.05 31.72 -23.33
C GLU A 826 35.93 32.71 -23.07
N ILE A 827 36.27 33.99 -22.99
CA ILE A 827 35.26 35.07 -22.92
C ILE A 827 34.69 35.31 -24.30
N LEU A 828 33.44 35.03 -24.51
CA LEU A 828 32.79 35.15 -25.80
C LEU A 828 32.41 36.61 -26.11
N PRO A 829 32.53 37.04 -27.38
CA PRO A 829 32.18 38.39 -27.81
C PRO A 829 30.65 38.60 -27.73
N PHE A 830 30.23 39.85 -27.63
CA PHE A 830 28.82 40.24 -27.50
C PHE A 830 27.91 39.68 -28.63
N ASN A 831 28.47 39.60 -29.85
CA ASN A 831 27.77 39.04 -31.01
C ASN A 831 27.27 37.60 -30.78
N PHE A 832 28.01 36.77 -30.02
CA PHE A 832 27.58 35.43 -29.66
C PHE A 832 26.25 35.43 -28.93
N TYR A 833 26.04 36.34 -27.98
CA TYR A 833 24.81 36.36 -27.19
C TYR A 833 23.58 36.78 -28.05
N ILE A 834 23.77 37.55 -29.11
CA ILE A 834 22.70 37.85 -30.08
C ILE A 834 22.29 36.57 -30.81
N TYR A 835 23.24 35.80 -31.33
CA TYR A 835 22.98 34.52 -32.00
C TYR A 835 22.41 33.48 -31.01
N LEU A 836 22.88 33.47 -29.76
CA LEU A 836 22.32 32.63 -28.72
C LEU A 836 20.81 32.91 -28.54
N ILE A 837 20.39 34.16 -28.40
CA ILE A 837 18.98 34.51 -28.26
C ILE A 837 18.18 34.06 -29.50
N LEU A 838 18.70 34.22 -30.69
CA LEU A 838 18.03 33.77 -31.92
C LEU A 838 17.88 32.23 -31.94
N LEU A 839 18.93 31.50 -31.56
CA LEU A 839 18.93 30.05 -31.44
C LEU A 839 17.92 29.58 -30.39
N LEU A 840 17.82 30.23 -29.23
CA LEU A 840 16.87 29.89 -28.18
C LEU A 840 15.40 30.11 -28.64
N VAL A 841 15.12 31.20 -29.38
CA VAL A 841 13.79 31.42 -29.96
C VAL A 841 13.45 30.35 -30.99
N LEU A 842 14.42 30.03 -31.87
CA LEU A 842 14.27 28.96 -32.86
C LEU A 842 14.02 27.60 -32.20
N TYR A 843 14.86 27.25 -31.22
CA TYR A 843 14.71 26.04 -30.41
C TYR A 843 13.32 25.91 -29.81
N PHE A 844 12.88 26.95 -29.09
CA PHE A 844 11.58 26.95 -28.45
C PHE A 844 10.42 26.80 -29.43
N THR A 845 10.54 27.40 -30.60
CA THR A 845 9.55 27.31 -31.68
C THR A 845 9.48 25.88 -32.25
N ILE A 846 10.64 25.31 -32.60
CA ILE A 846 10.71 23.95 -33.19
C ILE A 846 10.21 22.91 -32.18
N VAL A 847 10.68 22.96 -30.94
CA VAL A 847 10.25 22.04 -29.89
C VAL A 847 8.72 22.18 -29.65
N SER A 848 8.16 23.37 -29.68
CA SER A 848 6.72 23.60 -29.57
C SER A 848 5.92 23.01 -30.72
N ILE A 849 6.44 23.08 -31.93
CA ILE A 849 5.81 22.47 -33.13
C ILE A 849 5.87 20.95 -33.02
N VAL A 850 7.05 20.39 -32.74
CA VAL A 850 7.23 18.94 -32.56
C VAL A 850 6.35 18.41 -31.46
N LYS A 851 6.23 19.11 -30.34
CA LYS A 851 5.31 18.79 -29.24
C LYS A 851 3.87 18.65 -29.73
N ARG A 852 3.37 19.62 -30.51
CA ARG A 852 2.00 19.58 -31.07
C ARG A 852 1.79 18.35 -31.97
N ILE A 853 2.75 18.07 -32.86
CA ILE A 853 2.72 16.93 -33.76
C ILE A 853 2.73 15.62 -32.96
N TYR A 854 3.61 15.55 -31.95
CA TYR A 854 3.74 14.37 -31.09
C TYR A 854 2.44 14.07 -30.34
N ILE A 855 1.84 15.08 -29.70
CA ILE A 855 0.57 14.95 -28.97
C ILE A 855 -0.55 14.50 -29.92
N LYS A 856 -0.63 15.11 -31.09
CA LYS A 856 -1.67 14.77 -32.10
C LYS A 856 -1.53 13.33 -32.59
N LYS A 857 -0.30 12.82 -32.75
CA LYS A 857 -0.03 11.48 -33.28
C LYS A 857 -0.15 10.38 -32.20
N ASN A 858 0.31 10.63 -30.98
CA ASN A 858 0.40 9.61 -29.94
C ASN A 858 -0.70 9.76 -28.86
N HIS A 859 -1.49 10.85 -28.91
CA HIS A 859 -2.50 11.18 -27.90
C HIS A 859 -1.98 11.21 -26.45
N GLU A 860 -0.67 11.32 -26.29
CA GLU A 860 0.04 11.30 -25.01
C GLU A 860 1.21 12.29 -25.06
N TRP A 861 1.43 13.01 -23.96
CA TRP A 861 2.62 13.85 -23.79
C TRP A 861 3.43 13.44 -22.56
N LEU A 862 2.77 13.29 -21.42
CA LEU A 862 3.36 12.80 -20.17
C LEU A 862 2.85 11.42 -19.83
#